data_9eef94115fa7c274b756632f5431264a
#
_entry.id   9eef94115fa7c274b756632f5431264a
#
_cell.length_a   1.000
_cell.length_b   1.000
_cell.length_c   1.000
_cell.angle_alpha   90.00
_cell.angle_beta   90.00
_cell.angle_gamma   90.00
#
_symmetry.space_group_name_H-M   'P 1'
#
loop_
_entity.id
_entity.type
_entity.pdbx_description
1 polymer ?
#
loop_
_entity_poly.entity_id
_entity_poly.type
_entity_poly.pdbx_seq_one_letter_code
_entity_poly.pdbx_strand_id
1 'polypeptide(L)'
;MSSRILRLLMWLLAAAPAAAGQAAAPPQAQQPAEEDEGAVGDIVVVTASRREEQLLNAPATVTVLGEDVIGALPTQSVPDLLRLVPGLNTVQSSARDVNVTSRAATGTLSDSLLVLLDGRSIYQDFFGFVAWDFLPVDTSEIKQIEVIRGPASAVWGANAMTGVVNVISKTPREMQGTNVTIRFGQFNRSRAGGPFDGGGLFSIHATHAEATSSRFAYKVSAGLLAQEPFLRPTGMVPGSQTPYPAFQNRGTTQPKLDARADYDMADGRQKITLAGGIAGTEGIILTGLGPLDVQRGSTLKYGRMTYTRGRLTLQGFVNALDGEAPSVLQRGLDRRPLDFGFENQTYDVEFSNSHVLRARGPADRQNGGHVVSYGGNFRYNNFDLSFAPRGASRDEGGVYAQDEIVLSNRYRWIVGARIDRFDILRKAVVSPRTAFLIKPRASQTIRLSFNRAFRAPSFVNSFLSTGFLNEADLGPAGKFEFSTVAVGNERLREEGLTAYEAGYIGGFGRITLGAALYLYRTKNTILFTQSESYTSSSPPPGWPIAPAVLDRLAAEGRGLPSRFTYLNFDRITDRGLELSADGRVTAATSAFANYTWQAEPRPRGFDISELNLPSRHRFNAGVNIERGRYFGTLIGSFVDSAFWQDAGYPGRTDAYTLVDGGFGVHSSDRAMTVGVRVTNLLNKAVQQHVFGDIIRRMVIGEVRFQF
;
A
#
# COMPACT_ATOMS: atom_id res chain seq x y z
N MET A 1 13.95 19.53 18.39
CA MET A 1 14.47 18.16 18.64
C MET A 1 14.51 17.95 20.16
N SER A 2 13.69 17.05 20.67
CA SER A 2 13.68 16.79 22.12
C SER A 2 14.99 16.11 22.55
N SER A 3 15.46 16.43 23.75
CA SER A 3 16.71 15.90 24.35
C SER A 3 16.75 14.35 24.41
N ARG A 4 15.62 13.67 24.24
CA ARG A 4 15.47 12.22 24.22
C ARG A 4 16.01 11.57 22.95
N ILE A 5 15.81 12.20 21.77
CA ILE A 5 16.28 11.69 20.46
C ILE A 5 17.82 11.78 20.38
N LEU A 6 18.39 12.87 20.88
CA LEU A 6 19.86 13.06 20.88
C LEU A 6 20.57 12.06 21.80
N ARG A 7 19.97 11.70 22.93
CA ARG A 7 20.52 10.69 23.87
C ARG A 7 20.44 9.27 23.32
N LEU A 8 19.40 8.93 22.56
CA LEU A 8 19.26 7.61 21.92
C LEU A 8 20.28 7.42 20.79
N LEU A 9 20.53 8.46 19.98
CA LEU A 9 21.56 8.45 18.93
C LEU A 9 22.97 8.29 19.49
N MET A 10 23.28 8.90 20.63
CA MET A 10 24.58 8.75 21.30
C MET A 10 24.77 7.35 21.93
N TRP A 11 23.72 6.69 22.41
CA TRP A 11 23.79 5.33 22.98
C TRP A 11 23.99 4.25 21.90
N LEU A 12 23.39 4.41 20.73
CA LEU A 12 23.54 3.49 19.59
C LEU A 12 24.95 3.52 18.96
N LEU A 13 25.64 4.66 19.04
CA LEU A 13 27.02 4.79 18.57
C LEU A 13 28.07 4.19 19.54
N ALA A 14 27.71 4.03 20.80
CA ALA A 14 28.61 3.51 21.86
C ALA A 14 28.58 1.96 22.04
N ALA A 15 27.61 1.26 21.42
CA ALA A 15 27.37 -0.17 21.64
C ALA A 15 27.93 -1.09 20.53
N ALA A 16 29.04 -0.76 19.87
CA ALA A 16 29.70 -1.65 18.93
C ALA A 16 30.78 -2.50 19.63
N PRO A 17 30.57 -3.81 19.87
CA PRO A 17 31.65 -4.66 20.37
C PRO A 17 32.67 -4.91 19.25
N ALA A 18 33.94 -4.62 19.52
CA ALA A 18 35.09 -4.98 18.70
C ALA A 18 35.28 -6.50 18.73
N ALA A 19 34.77 -7.23 17.74
CA ALA A 19 35.13 -8.64 17.54
C ALA A 19 36.12 -8.71 16.38
N ALA A 20 37.41 -8.84 16.71
CA ALA A 20 38.46 -9.20 15.76
C ALA A 20 38.36 -10.69 15.43
N GLY A 21 37.99 -11.04 14.22
CA GLY A 21 37.96 -12.39 13.67
C GLY A 21 38.58 -12.42 12.28
N GLN A 22 39.61 -13.24 12.14
CA GLN A 22 40.45 -13.40 10.95
C GLN A 22 39.65 -13.65 9.65
N ALA A 23 40.05 -12.93 8.58
CA ALA A 23 39.48 -13.02 7.25
C ALA A 23 40.00 -14.26 6.49
N ALA A 24 39.08 -15.07 6.00
CA ALA A 24 39.35 -16.02 4.93
C ALA A 24 39.14 -15.36 3.55
N ALA A 25 40.07 -15.59 2.62
CA ALA A 25 40.04 -15.07 1.28
C ALA A 25 38.76 -15.48 0.51
N PRO A 26 38.28 -14.65 -0.43
CA PRO A 26 37.09 -14.99 -1.22
C PRO A 26 37.39 -16.15 -2.19
N PRO A 27 36.44 -17.07 -2.41
CA PRO A 27 36.58 -18.08 -3.46
C PRO A 27 36.48 -17.41 -4.84
N GLN A 28 37.39 -17.82 -5.74
CA GLN A 28 37.37 -17.46 -7.15
C GLN A 28 36.00 -17.83 -7.75
N ALA A 29 35.41 -16.86 -8.46
CA ALA A 29 34.20 -17.10 -9.25
C ALA A 29 34.48 -18.14 -10.33
N GLN A 30 33.81 -19.29 -10.22
CA GLN A 30 33.62 -20.18 -11.36
C GLN A 30 32.66 -19.49 -12.32
N GLN A 31 33.05 -19.43 -13.61
CA GLN A 31 32.13 -18.98 -14.67
C GLN A 31 30.86 -19.83 -14.62
N PRO A 32 29.67 -19.18 -14.62
CA PRO A 32 28.42 -19.94 -14.69
C PRO A 32 28.33 -20.66 -16.04
N ALA A 33 27.96 -21.94 -16.03
CA ALA A 33 27.34 -22.57 -17.19
C ALA A 33 26.13 -21.72 -17.61
N GLU A 34 25.80 -21.65 -18.89
CA GLU A 34 24.60 -20.97 -19.43
C GLU A 34 23.37 -21.40 -18.65
N GLU A 35 23.06 -20.68 -17.57
CA GLU A 35 21.86 -20.88 -16.77
C GLU A 35 20.73 -20.18 -17.47
N ASP A 36 19.59 -20.88 -17.58
CA ASP A 36 18.33 -20.49 -18.17
C ASP A 36 17.83 -19.22 -17.46
N GLU A 37 18.12 -18.03 -18.01
CA GLU A 37 17.73 -16.74 -17.45
C GLU A 37 16.22 -16.69 -17.21
N GLY A 38 15.79 -16.74 -15.95
CA GLY A 38 14.40 -16.65 -15.54
C GLY A 38 13.90 -17.80 -14.66
N ALA A 39 14.80 -18.63 -14.11
CA ALA A 39 14.41 -19.61 -13.12
C ALA A 39 13.95 -18.90 -11.82
N VAL A 40 12.82 -19.34 -11.25
CA VAL A 40 12.27 -18.85 -9.96
C VAL A 40 13.30 -18.88 -8.82
N GLY A 41 14.35 -19.70 -8.96
CA GLY A 41 15.46 -19.81 -8.02
C GLY A 41 16.35 -18.56 -7.92
N ASP A 42 16.39 -17.73 -8.96
CA ASP A 42 17.29 -16.58 -9.06
C ASP A 42 16.64 -15.29 -8.55
N ILE A 43 15.32 -15.29 -8.34
CA ILE A 43 14.60 -14.14 -7.82
C ILE A 43 14.98 -13.92 -6.34
N VAL A 44 15.61 -12.78 -6.07
CA VAL A 44 16.01 -12.35 -4.72
C VAL A 44 14.98 -11.38 -4.17
N VAL A 45 14.57 -11.59 -2.93
CA VAL A 45 13.66 -10.75 -2.18
C VAL A 45 14.29 -10.32 -0.86
N VAL A 46 13.91 -9.15 -0.36
CA VAL A 46 14.43 -8.58 0.89
C VAL A 46 13.34 -8.44 1.94
N THR A 47 12.13 -8.12 1.50
CA THR A 47 11.03 -7.67 2.37
C THR A 47 10.54 -8.76 3.34
N ALA A 48 10.59 -10.04 2.94
CA ALA A 48 9.99 -11.13 3.74
C ALA A 48 10.73 -11.39 5.07
N SER A 49 12.04 -11.11 5.14
CA SER A 49 12.88 -11.38 6.32
C SER A 49 13.85 -10.25 6.66
N ARG A 50 13.71 -9.06 6.04
CA ARG A 50 14.66 -7.92 6.13
C ARG A 50 16.10 -8.31 5.79
N ARG A 51 16.28 -9.26 4.89
CA ARG A 51 17.57 -9.71 4.36
C ARG A 51 17.37 -10.29 2.95
N GLU A 52 18.40 -10.24 2.15
CA GLU A 52 18.39 -10.89 0.84
C GLU A 52 18.21 -12.40 1.00
N GLU A 53 17.23 -12.94 0.30
CA GLU A 53 16.96 -14.38 0.23
C GLU A 53 16.31 -14.73 -1.10
N GLN A 54 16.48 -15.97 -1.54
CA GLN A 54 15.79 -16.46 -2.72
C GLN A 54 14.28 -16.56 -2.46
N LEU A 55 13.46 -16.21 -3.43
CA LEU A 55 11.99 -16.26 -3.35
C LEU A 55 11.47 -17.63 -2.87
N LEU A 56 12.12 -18.72 -3.31
CA LEU A 56 11.81 -20.11 -2.89
C LEU A 56 12.04 -20.37 -1.40
N ASN A 57 12.78 -19.50 -0.71
CA ASN A 57 13.07 -19.61 0.73
C ASN A 57 12.21 -18.67 1.56
N ALA A 58 11.43 -17.79 0.93
CA ALA A 58 10.64 -16.79 1.61
C ALA A 58 9.58 -17.43 2.53
N PRO A 59 9.51 -17.02 3.81
CA PRO A 59 8.54 -17.57 4.77
C PRO A 59 7.11 -17.03 4.60
N ALA A 60 6.86 -16.26 3.55
CA ALA A 60 5.58 -15.62 3.23
C ALA A 60 5.25 -15.80 1.74
N THR A 61 3.99 -15.59 1.37
CA THR A 61 3.59 -15.52 -0.04
C THR A 61 4.03 -14.19 -0.61
N VAL A 62 5.03 -14.19 -1.49
CA VAL A 62 5.61 -12.99 -2.10
C VAL A 62 5.36 -13.00 -3.60
N THR A 63 5.03 -11.83 -4.15
CA THR A 63 5.07 -11.55 -5.59
C THR A 63 6.11 -10.46 -5.84
N VAL A 64 6.92 -10.62 -6.87
CA VAL A 64 7.90 -9.64 -7.32
C VAL A 64 7.50 -9.14 -8.69
N LEU A 65 7.36 -7.84 -8.84
CA LEU A 65 7.26 -7.16 -10.13
C LEU A 65 8.63 -6.57 -10.45
N GLY A 66 9.35 -7.18 -11.37
CA GLY A 66 10.66 -6.73 -11.80
C GLY A 66 10.59 -5.58 -12.82
N GLU A 67 11.73 -4.98 -13.13
CA GLU A 67 11.85 -3.84 -14.04
C GLU A 67 11.27 -4.12 -15.44
N ASP A 68 11.49 -5.28 -15.97
CA ASP A 68 10.97 -5.76 -17.26
C ASP A 68 9.44 -5.78 -17.31
N VAL A 69 8.82 -6.30 -16.25
CA VAL A 69 7.37 -6.32 -16.09
C VAL A 69 6.82 -4.90 -15.93
N ILE A 70 7.44 -4.08 -15.06
CA ILE A 70 7.03 -2.69 -14.81
C ILE A 70 7.10 -1.87 -16.11
N GLY A 71 8.18 -2.02 -16.88
CA GLY A 71 8.39 -1.30 -18.15
C GLY A 71 7.42 -1.69 -19.26
N ALA A 72 6.98 -2.96 -19.28
CA ALA A 72 6.08 -3.48 -20.29
C ALA A 72 4.60 -3.08 -20.05
N LEU A 73 4.21 -2.80 -18.81
CA LEU A 73 2.81 -2.57 -18.46
C LEU A 73 2.30 -1.18 -18.89
N PRO A 74 1.06 -1.06 -19.40
CA PRO A 74 0.47 0.19 -19.84
C PRO A 74 -0.06 1.02 -18.67
N THR A 75 0.81 1.31 -17.68
CA THR A 75 0.44 2.02 -16.45
C THR A 75 1.43 3.13 -16.13
N GLN A 76 1.01 4.10 -15.31
CA GLN A 76 1.80 5.26 -14.91
C GLN A 76 2.01 5.37 -13.41
N SER A 77 1.31 4.56 -12.64
CA SER A 77 1.34 4.63 -11.18
C SER A 77 1.64 3.27 -10.54
N VAL A 78 2.25 3.30 -9.37
CA VAL A 78 2.51 2.07 -8.59
C VAL A 78 1.21 1.33 -8.25
N PRO A 79 0.11 1.97 -7.81
CA PRO A 79 -1.15 1.27 -7.56
C PRO A 79 -1.70 0.50 -8.77
N ASP A 80 -1.56 1.04 -9.98
CA ASP A 80 -2.00 0.34 -11.20
C ASP A 80 -1.21 -0.94 -11.46
N LEU A 81 0.11 -0.93 -11.18
CA LEU A 81 0.94 -2.14 -11.24
C LEU A 81 0.44 -3.19 -10.24
N LEU A 82 0.06 -2.76 -9.05
CA LEU A 82 -0.41 -3.63 -7.97
C LEU A 82 -1.77 -4.28 -8.29
N ARG A 83 -2.57 -3.72 -9.18
CA ARG A 83 -3.83 -4.31 -9.68
C ARG A 83 -3.63 -5.71 -10.25
N LEU A 84 -2.46 -5.98 -10.82
CA LEU A 84 -2.12 -7.26 -11.45
C LEU A 84 -1.60 -8.31 -10.45
N VAL A 85 -1.39 -7.95 -9.19
CA VAL A 85 -0.95 -8.88 -8.14
C VAL A 85 -2.15 -9.63 -7.58
N PRO A 86 -2.16 -10.98 -7.59
CA PRO A 86 -3.26 -11.73 -7.00
C PRO A 86 -3.42 -11.39 -5.52
N GLY A 87 -4.65 -11.35 -5.02
CA GLY A 87 -4.96 -11.03 -3.63
C GLY A 87 -4.97 -9.55 -3.27
N LEU A 88 -4.54 -8.64 -4.16
CA LEU A 88 -4.68 -7.20 -3.95
C LEU A 88 -5.96 -6.66 -4.59
N ASN A 89 -6.59 -5.70 -3.92
CA ASN A 89 -7.72 -4.91 -4.42
C ASN A 89 -7.23 -3.50 -4.67
N THR A 90 -7.26 -3.05 -5.91
CA THR A 90 -6.97 -1.67 -6.28
C THR A 90 -8.26 -0.97 -6.67
N VAL A 91 -8.54 0.15 -6.05
CA VAL A 91 -9.77 0.93 -6.23
C VAL A 91 -9.38 2.38 -6.50
N GLN A 92 -9.68 2.87 -7.68
CA GLN A 92 -9.51 4.28 -8.02
C GLN A 92 -10.84 5.01 -7.85
N SER A 93 -10.87 6.02 -6.98
CA SER A 93 -12.07 6.77 -6.63
C SER A 93 -12.10 8.17 -7.25
N SER A 94 -10.96 8.75 -7.60
CA SER A 94 -10.84 10.03 -8.31
C SER A 94 -9.58 10.06 -9.19
N ALA A 95 -9.31 11.20 -9.82
CA ALA A 95 -8.07 11.40 -10.59
C ALA A 95 -6.81 11.25 -9.71
N ARG A 96 -6.91 11.58 -8.43
CA ARG A 96 -5.85 11.53 -7.42
C ARG A 96 -5.89 10.26 -6.57
N ASP A 97 -7.08 9.88 -6.15
CA ASP A 97 -7.29 8.94 -5.05
C ASP A 97 -7.35 7.50 -5.55
N VAL A 98 -6.34 6.73 -5.18
CA VAL A 98 -6.25 5.28 -5.42
C VAL A 98 -5.97 4.59 -4.10
N ASN A 99 -6.79 3.60 -3.77
CA ASN A 99 -6.62 2.78 -2.58
C ASN A 99 -6.25 1.35 -2.95
N VAL A 100 -5.34 0.75 -2.19
CA VAL A 100 -4.90 -0.64 -2.37
C VAL A 100 -5.06 -1.37 -1.04
N THR A 101 -5.83 -2.44 -1.05
CA THR A 101 -6.02 -3.34 0.10
C THR A 101 -5.58 -4.75 -0.25
N SER A 102 -5.31 -5.57 0.76
CA SER A 102 -4.87 -6.94 0.57
C SER A 102 -5.88 -7.91 1.18
N ARG A 103 -6.28 -8.91 0.40
CA ARG A 103 -7.11 -10.05 0.82
C ARG A 103 -8.41 -9.62 1.52
N ALA A 104 -8.54 -9.94 2.81
CA ALA A 104 -9.76 -9.84 3.59
C ALA A 104 -10.35 -8.44 3.68
N ALA A 105 -9.51 -7.43 3.78
CA ALA A 105 -10.00 -6.07 3.97
C ALA A 105 -10.29 -5.39 2.63
N THR A 106 -11.41 -4.70 2.56
CA THR A 106 -11.60 -3.62 1.60
C THR A 106 -12.15 -2.41 2.34
N GLY A 107 -11.70 -1.23 1.98
CA GLY A 107 -12.10 0.00 2.67
C GLY A 107 -11.75 1.20 1.82
N THR A 108 -12.38 2.32 2.12
CA THR A 108 -12.11 3.60 1.47
C THR A 108 -10.70 4.09 1.77
N LEU A 109 -10.14 3.69 2.92
CA LEU A 109 -8.74 3.90 3.30
C LEU A 109 -8.09 2.56 3.62
N SER A 110 -6.84 2.37 3.16
CA SER A 110 -6.08 1.14 3.38
C SER A 110 -5.28 1.22 4.68
N ASP A 111 -5.87 0.80 5.77
CA ASP A 111 -5.35 0.95 7.13
C ASP A 111 -4.56 -0.27 7.66
N SER A 112 -4.49 -1.34 6.90
CA SER A 112 -3.93 -2.63 7.31
C SER A 112 -2.81 -3.15 6.39
N LEU A 113 -2.47 -2.40 5.33
CA LEU A 113 -1.40 -2.68 4.39
C LEU A 113 -0.24 -1.69 4.61
N LEU A 114 0.93 -2.18 4.99
CA LEU A 114 2.11 -1.35 5.12
C LEU A 114 2.77 -1.14 3.75
N VAL A 115 3.08 0.11 3.41
CA VAL A 115 3.78 0.44 2.17
C VAL A 115 5.09 1.15 2.47
N LEU A 116 6.13 0.71 1.78
CA LEU A 116 7.50 1.18 1.95
C LEU A 116 8.06 1.69 0.61
N LEU A 117 8.89 2.72 0.67
CA LEU A 117 9.80 3.13 -0.41
C LEU A 117 11.25 2.96 0.08
N ASP A 118 11.98 2.03 -0.51
CA ASP A 118 13.35 1.65 -0.08
C ASP A 118 13.45 1.38 1.44
N GLY A 119 12.46 0.68 2.01
CA GLY A 119 12.37 0.38 3.43
C GLY A 119 11.82 1.51 4.32
N ARG A 120 11.67 2.75 3.84
CA ARG A 120 11.02 3.86 4.55
C ARG A 120 9.50 3.73 4.46
N SER A 121 8.81 3.73 5.59
CA SER A 121 7.33 3.74 5.63
C SER A 121 6.77 5.03 5.04
N ILE A 122 5.80 4.88 4.13
CA ILE A 122 4.98 5.99 3.60
C ILE A 122 3.54 5.93 4.15
N TYR A 123 3.27 5.03 5.07
CA TYR A 123 2.00 4.90 5.76
C TYR A 123 1.78 6.11 6.68
N GLN A 124 0.57 6.68 6.65
CA GLN A 124 0.18 7.86 7.42
C GLN A 124 -0.57 7.42 8.68
N ASP A 125 0.13 7.44 9.82
CA ASP A 125 -0.39 6.91 11.10
C ASP A 125 -1.56 7.72 11.68
N PHE A 126 -1.73 8.98 11.30
CA PHE A 126 -2.78 9.81 11.87
C PHE A 126 -4.20 9.34 11.50
N PHE A 127 -4.42 8.92 10.26
CA PHE A 127 -5.69 8.36 9.79
C PHE A 127 -5.62 6.84 9.57
N GLY A 128 -4.44 6.31 9.28
CA GLY A 128 -4.24 4.93 8.91
C GLY A 128 -4.49 4.71 7.41
N PHE A 129 -3.66 5.27 6.55
CA PHE A 129 -3.78 5.10 5.09
C PHE A 129 -2.44 5.30 4.37
N VAL A 130 -2.43 4.98 3.08
CA VAL A 130 -1.29 5.22 2.19
C VAL A 130 -1.68 6.23 1.12
N ALA A 131 -0.98 7.34 1.08
CA ALA A 131 -1.13 8.36 0.06
C ALA A 131 -0.13 8.12 -1.08
N TRP A 132 -0.56 7.37 -2.10
CA TRP A 132 0.29 6.92 -3.20
C TRP A 132 0.79 8.05 -4.09
N ASP A 133 0.06 9.13 -4.19
CA ASP A 133 0.39 10.32 -4.95
C ASP A 133 1.57 11.11 -4.37
N PHE A 134 1.92 10.91 -3.11
CA PHE A 134 3.13 11.42 -2.47
C PHE A 134 4.39 10.56 -2.69
N LEU A 135 4.34 9.51 -3.52
CA LEU A 135 5.56 8.82 -3.93
C LEU A 135 6.40 9.75 -4.83
N PRO A 136 7.64 10.09 -4.45
CA PRO A 136 8.45 11.04 -5.21
C PRO A 136 9.10 10.43 -6.45
N VAL A 137 9.00 9.11 -6.64
CA VAL A 137 9.64 8.38 -7.75
C VAL A 137 8.67 8.14 -8.90
N ASP A 138 9.19 8.09 -10.13
CA ASP A 138 8.47 7.62 -11.33
C ASP A 138 8.63 6.11 -11.49
N THR A 139 7.71 5.46 -12.23
CA THR A 139 7.80 4.02 -12.51
C THR A 139 9.10 3.62 -13.23
N SER A 140 9.70 4.51 -14.01
CA SER A 140 10.99 4.27 -14.68
C SER A 140 12.19 4.18 -13.73
N GLU A 141 12.05 4.71 -12.52
CA GLU A 141 13.09 4.65 -11.48
C GLU A 141 12.96 3.42 -10.56
N ILE A 142 11.91 2.61 -10.73
CA ILE A 142 11.66 1.44 -9.89
C ILE A 142 12.46 0.25 -10.43
N LYS A 143 13.23 -0.39 -9.56
CA LYS A 143 13.95 -1.64 -9.83
C LYS A 143 13.02 -2.84 -9.72
N GLN A 144 12.30 -2.92 -8.59
CA GLN A 144 11.30 -3.97 -8.33
C GLN A 144 10.31 -3.54 -7.27
N ILE A 145 9.14 -4.16 -7.28
CA ILE A 145 8.14 -4.04 -6.23
C ILE A 145 7.95 -5.42 -5.62
N GLU A 146 8.22 -5.54 -4.32
CA GLU A 146 7.98 -6.75 -3.55
C GLU A 146 6.65 -6.64 -2.81
N VAL A 147 5.78 -7.61 -2.99
CA VAL A 147 4.46 -7.65 -2.35
C VAL A 147 4.36 -8.90 -1.49
N ILE A 148 4.41 -8.73 -0.17
CA ILE A 148 4.05 -9.77 0.78
C ILE A 148 2.53 -9.76 0.93
N ARG A 149 1.90 -10.89 0.67
CA ARG A 149 0.47 -11.09 0.89
C ARG A 149 0.28 -11.90 2.16
N GLY A 150 -0.43 -11.30 3.11
CA GLY A 150 -0.62 -11.88 4.43
C GLY A 150 0.19 -11.23 5.55
N PRO A 151 -0.02 -11.66 6.80
CA PRO A 151 0.53 -11.02 7.97
C PRO A 151 2.05 -10.97 8.00
N ALA A 152 2.61 -9.79 8.23
CA ALA A 152 4.04 -9.55 8.28
C ALA A 152 4.50 -8.80 9.55
N SER A 153 3.60 -8.60 10.54
CA SER A 153 3.92 -7.84 11.76
C SER A 153 5.06 -8.43 12.57
N ALA A 154 5.33 -9.73 12.47
CA ALA A 154 6.46 -10.38 13.16
C ALA A 154 7.84 -9.83 12.74
N VAL A 155 7.92 -9.10 11.62
CA VAL A 155 9.15 -8.47 11.11
C VAL A 155 8.98 -6.96 11.00
N TRP A 156 7.82 -6.50 10.51
CA TRP A 156 7.56 -5.11 10.16
C TRP A 156 6.79 -4.32 11.23
N GLY A 157 6.26 -4.99 12.25
CA GLY A 157 5.48 -4.37 13.33
C GLY A 157 4.04 -4.07 12.95
N ALA A 158 3.46 -3.09 13.60
CA ALA A 158 2.09 -2.67 13.39
C ALA A 158 1.80 -2.30 11.92
N ASN A 159 0.52 -2.38 11.56
CA ASN A 159 -0.02 -1.98 10.24
C ASN A 159 0.44 -2.88 9.06
N ALA A 160 1.40 -3.81 9.27
CA ALA A 160 1.69 -4.90 8.34
C ALA A 160 0.73 -6.09 8.58
N MET A 161 -0.57 -5.80 8.76
CA MET A 161 -1.55 -6.78 9.19
C MET A 161 -2.00 -7.68 8.04
N THR A 162 -2.29 -7.12 6.88
CA THR A 162 -2.76 -7.88 5.71
C THR A 162 -1.70 -8.01 4.62
N GLY A 163 -0.59 -7.28 4.71
CA GLY A 163 0.51 -7.36 3.76
C GLY A 163 1.53 -6.24 3.91
N VAL A 164 2.56 -6.33 3.07
CA VAL A 164 3.57 -5.28 2.89
C VAL A 164 3.84 -5.12 1.41
N VAL A 165 3.88 -3.88 0.94
CA VAL A 165 4.38 -3.51 -0.38
C VAL A 165 5.66 -2.73 -0.19
N ASN A 166 6.76 -3.18 -0.77
CA ASN A 166 8.03 -2.46 -0.75
C ASN A 166 8.43 -2.08 -2.18
N VAL A 167 8.40 -0.80 -2.48
CA VAL A 167 8.87 -0.23 -3.73
C VAL A 167 10.37 0.01 -3.59
N ILE A 168 11.17 -0.66 -4.40
CA ILE A 168 12.64 -0.58 -4.39
C ILE A 168 13.08 0.21 -5.60
N SER A 169 13.69 1.37 -5.37
CA SER A 169 14.19 2.24 -6.43
C SER A 169 15.56 1.79 -6.93
N LYS A 170 15.85 2.08 -8.20
CA LYS A 170 17.18 1.91 -8.78
C LYS A 170 18.20 2.80 -8.06
N THR A 171 19.39 2.27 -7.86
CA THR A 171 20.52 3.03 -7.32
C THR A 171 21.05 4.02 -8.34
N PRO A 172 21.81 5.05 -7.93
CA PRO A 172 22.45 5.97 -8.88
C PRO A 172 23.36 5.23 -9.89
N ARG A 173 24.03 4.14 -9.47
CA ARG A 173 24.91 3.36 -10.36
C ARG A 173 24.15 2.55 -11.39
N GLU A 174 22.89 2.16 -11.11
CA GLU A 174 22.01 1.45 -12.04
C GLU A 174 21.34 2.39 -13.06
N MET A 175 21.35 3.70 -12.82
CA MET A 175 20.65 4.71 -13.65
C MET A 175 21.58 5.75 -14.28
N GLN A 176 22.86 5.46 -14.46
CA GLN A 176 23.80 6.46 -14.97
C GLN A 176 23.32 7.11 -16.27
N GLY A 177 23.55 8.43 -16.38
CA GLY A 177 23.08 9.27 -17.47
C GLY A 177 21.84 10.08 -17.10
N THR A 178 21.21 10.65 -18.11
CA THR A 178 19.99 11.45 -17.98
C THR A 178 18.82 10.72 -18.66
N ASN A 179 17.74 10.54 -17.92
CA ASN A 179 16.51 9.96 -18.43
C ASN A 179 15.41 11.03 -18.38
N VAL A 180 14.70 11.24 -19.48
CA VAL A 180 13.55 12.15 -19.56
C VAL A 180 12.36 11.39 -20.12
N THR A 181 11.25 11.37 -19.41
CA THR A 181 9.99 10.76 -19.84
C THR A 181 8.92 11.83 -19.94
N ILE A 182 8.26 11.93 -21.08
CA ILE A 182 7.15 12.86 -21.33
C ILE A 182 5.94 12.04 -21.74
N ARG A 183 4.78 12.31 -21.13
CA ARG A 183 3.51 11.65 -21.42
C ARG A 183 2.41 12.66 -21.69
N PHE A 184 1.65 12.41 -22.72
CA PHE A 184 0.42 13.14 -23.04
C PHE A 184 -0.71 12.15 -23.13
N GLY A 185 -1.78 12.41 -22.40
CA GLY A 185 -2.93 11.52 -22.37
C GLY A 185 -4.24 12.25 -22.61
N GLN A 186 -5.19 11.53 -23.19
CA GLN A 186 -6.57 11.95 -23.28
C GLN A 186 -7.47 10.80 -22.83
N PHE A 187 -8.49 11.11 -22.04
CA PHE A 187 -9.46 10.14 -21.59
C PHE A 187 -10.87 10.59 -21.86
N ASN A 188 -11.76 9.61 -22.08
CA ASN A 188 -13.16 9.85 -22.34
C ASN A 188 -13.91 10.08 -21.02
N ARG A 189 -14.65 11.19 -20.93
CA ARG A 189 -15.59 11.51 -19.85
C ARG A 189 -17.00 11.80 -20.34
N SER A 190 -17.30 11.39 -21.57
CA SER A 190 -18.63 11.55 -22.15
C SER A 190 -19.68 10.75 -21.38
N ARG A 191 -20.87 11.33 -21.19
CA ARG A 191 -22.04 10.59 -20.71
C ARG A 191 -22.58 9.70 -21.83
N ALA A 192 -23.25 8.61 -21.44
CA ALA A 192 -23.89 7.73 -22.42
C ALA A 192 -24.91 8.51 -23.26
N GLY A 193 -24.76 8.45 -24.59
CA GLY A 193 -25.64 9.17 -25.56
C GLY A 193 -25.41 10.68 -25.68
N GLY A 194 -24.44 11.22 -24.91
CA GLY A 194 -24.05 12.64 -24.96
C GLY A 194 -22.95 12.94 -25.99
N PRO A 195 -22.65 14.23 -26.24
CA PRO A 195 -21.50 14.63 -27.05
C PRO A 195 -20.18 14.15 -26.46
N PHE A 196 -19.16 14.06 -27.31
CA PHE A 196 -17.82 13.71 -26.85
C PHE A 196 -17.32 14.80 -25.90
N ASP A 197 -16.89 14.36 -24.71
CA ASP A 197 -16.18 15.17 -23.71
C ASP A 197 -14.87 14.44 -23.35
N GLY A 198 -13.73 15.12 -23.53
CA GLY A 198 -12.40 14.59 -23.27
C GLY A 198 -11.75 15.28 -22.10
N GLY A 199 -11.09 14.51 -21.22
CA GLY A 199 -10.18 15.03 -20.21
C GLY A 199 -8.75 14.84 -20.63
N GLY A 200 -7.85 15.75 -20.19
CA GLY A 200 -6.43 15.75 -20.50
C GLY A 200 -5.57 15.20 -19.34
N LEU A 201 -4.41 14.67 -19.74
CA LEU A 201 -3.33 14.28 -18.82
C LEU A 201 -1.99 14.72 -19.43
N PHE A 202 -1.15 15.28 -18.61
CA PHE A 202 0.24 15.61 -18.94
C PHE A 202 1.16 15.15 -17.81
N SER A 203 2.29 14.52 -18.17
CA SER A 203 3.33 14.19 -17.20
C SER A 203 4.71 14.38 -17.81
N ILE A 204 5.62 14.95 -17.05
CA ILE A 204 7.04 15.00 -17.35
C ILE A 204 7.82 14.53 -16.13
N HIS A 205 8.85 13.73 -16.37
CA HIS A 205 9.77 13.28 -15.34
C HIS A 205 11.19 13.25 -15.91
N ALA A 206 12.14 13.80 -15.17
CA ALA A 206 13.55 13.81 -15.54
C ALA A 206 14.40 13.32 -14.37
N THR A 207 15.35 12.43 -14.65
CA THR A 207 16.30 11.90 -13.68
C THR A 207 17.70 12.00 -14.25
N HIS A 208 18.63 12.56 -13.47
CA HIS A 208 20.05 12.52 -13.75
C HIS A 208 20.78 11.73 -12.67
N ALA A 209 21.62 10.78 -13.08
CA ALA A 209 22.41 9.98 -12.16
C ALA A 209 23.84 9.81 -12.65
N GLU A 210 24.79 9.92 -11.73
CA GLU A 210 26.21 9.83 -12.05
C GLU A 210 27.00 9.13 -10.94
N ALA A 211 27.93 8.27 -11.34
CA ALA A 211 28.95 7.72 -10.47
C ALA A 211 30.26 8.49 -10.70
N THR A 212 30.47 9.57 -9.92
CA THR A 212 31.65 10.44 -10.06
C THR A 212 32.95 9.75 -9.63
N SER A 213 32.84 8.65 -8.89
CA SER A 213 33.97 7.79 -8.52
C SER A 213 33.51 6.36 -8.20
N SER A 214 34.46 5.46 -8.00
CA SER A 214 34.17 4.11 -7.53
C SER A 214 33.43 4.08 -6.17
N ARG A 215 33.53 5.15 -5.38
CA ARG A 215 32.96 5.26 -4.04
C ARG A 215 31.71 6.13 -3.96
N PHE A 216 31.54 7.10 -4.82
CA PHE A 216 30.46 8.07 -4.73
C PHE A 216 29.60 8.09 -6.00
N ALA A 217 28.29 8.01 -5.81
CA ALA A 217 27.31 8.14 -6.87
C ALA A 217 26.10 8.92 -6.35
N TYR A 218 25.47 9.70 -7.21
CA TYR A 218 24.27 10.46 -6.87
C TYR A 218 23.20 10.37 -7.95
N LYS A 219 21.97 10.65 -7.56
CA LYS A 219 20.79 10.72 -8.43
C LYS A 219 19.92 11.89 -7.99
N VAL A 220 19.42 12.67 -8.95
CA VAL A 220 18.43 13.74 -8.72
C VAL A 220 17.32 13.58 -9.75
N SER A 221 16.07 13.63 -9.28
CA SER A 221 14.88 13.47 -10.11
C SER A 221 13.91 14.62 -9.86
N ALA A 222 13.24 15.07 -10.92
CA ALA A 222 12.15 16.04 -10.85
C ALA A 222 11.02 15.62 -11.76
N GLY A 223 9.77 15.81 -11.31
CA GLY A 223 8.60 15.42 -12.08
C GLY A 223 7.38 16.27 -11.80
N LEU A 224 6.45 16.22 -12.75
CA LEU A 224 5.13 16.83 -12.64
C LEU A 224 4.11 15.92 -13.33
N LEU A 225 3.01 15.64 -12.66
CA LEU A 225 1.81 15.07 -13.24
C LEU A 225 0.68 16.07 -13.09
N ALA A 226 -0.06 16.33 -14.18
CA ALA A 226 -1.29 17.10 -14.17
C ALA A 226 -2.37 16.30 -14.90
N GLN A 227 -3.52 16.10 -14.27
CA GLN A 227 -4.65 15.37 -14.84
C GLN A 227 -5.95 16.06 -14.49
N GLU A 228 -6.80 16.22 -15.49
CA GLU A 228 -8.17 16.70 -15.31
C GLU A 228 -9.04 15.67 -14.56
N PRO A 229 -10.19 16.09 -13.96
CA PRO A 229 -11.06 15.17 -13.24
C PRO A 229 -11.75 14.17 -14.17
N PHE A 230 -12.02 12.98 -13.67
CA PHE A 230 -12.90 12.02 -14.33
C PHE A 230 -14.38 12.46 -14.24
N LEU A 231 -15.26 11.72 -14.92
CA LEU A 231 -16.69 11.98 -14.91
C LEU A 231 -17.31 11.60 -13.57
N ARG A 232 -18.04 12.53 -12.94
CA ARG A 232 -18.85 12.22 -11.74
C ARG A 232 -20.11 11.43 -12.12
N PRO A 233 -20.43 10.37 -11.33
CA PRO A 233 -21.71 9.70 -11.47
C PRO A 233 -22.87 10.63 -11.10
N THR A 234 -24.05 10.36 -11.67
CA THR A 234 -25.31 11.08 -11.41
C THR A 234 -26.48 10.10 -11.30
N GLY A 235 -27.58 10.51 -10.71
CA GLY A 235 -28.73 9.65 -10.44
C GLY A 235 -28.64 9.03 -9.05
N MET A 236 -29.15 7.81 -8.90
CA MET A 236 -29.15 7.07 -7.63
C MET A 236 -27.91 6.18 -7.50
N VAL A 237 -27.39 6.06 -6.28
CA VAL A 237 -26.32 5.11 -5.95
C VAL A 237 -26.84 3.68 -6.15
N PRO A 238 -26.16 2.83 -6.93
CA PRO A 238 -26.64 1.48 -7.21
C PRO A 238 -26.88 0.66 -5.93
N GLY A 239 -28.06 0.05 -5.83
CA GLY A 239 -28.46 -0.73 -4.66
C GLY A 239 -28.94 0.10 -3.47
N SER A 240 -29.14 1.41 -3.64
CA SER A 240 -29.69 2.29 -2.60
C SER A 240 -30.77 3.23 -3.19
N GLN A 241 -31.48 3.92 -2.31
CA GLN A 241 -32.42 5.00 -2.69
C GLN A 241 -31.79 6.39 -2.51
N THR A 242 -30.49 6.46 -2.30
CA THR A 242 -29.76 7.71 -2.08
C THR A 242 -29.23 8.26 -3.39
N PRO A 243 -29.46 9.55 -3.72
CA PRO A 243 -28.85 10.18 -4.88
C PRO A 243 -27.35 10.36 -4.68
N TYR A 244 -26.58 10.33 -5.79
CA TYR A 244 -25.18 10.72 -5.72
C TYR A 244 -25.05 12.16 -5.20
N PRO A 245 -24.14 12.41 -4.25
CA PRO A 245 -23.92 13.77 -3.76
C PRO A 245 -23.31 14.63 -4.88
N ALA A 246 -23.92 15.81 -5.07
CA ALA A 246 -23.45 16.76 -6.06
C ALA A 246 -22.35 17.65 -5.48
N PHE A 247 -21.18 17.60 -6.08
CA PHE A 247 -20.08 18.52 -5.83
C PHE A 247 -19.23 18.74 -7.08
N GLN A 248 -18.48 19.84 -7.10
CA GLN A 248 -17.55 20.13 -8.19
C GLN A 248 -16.35 19.19 -8.09
N ASN A 249 -16.16 18.34 -9.11
CA ASN A 249 -15.02 17.46 -9.18
C ASN A 249 -13.74 18.24 -9.51
N ARG A 250 -12.60 17.74 -9.05
CA ARG A 250 -11.27 18.32 -9.31
C ARG A 250 -10.33 17.29 -9.88
N GLY A 251 -9.40 17.76 -10.70
CA GLY A 251 -8.26 17.00 -11.18
C GLY A 251 -7.16 16.93 -10.10
N THR A 252 -5.95 16.63 -10.53
CA THR A 252 -4.80 16.56 -9.66
C THR A 252 -3.57 17.19 -10.32
N THR A 253 -2.73 17.82 -9.51
CA THR A 253 -1.39 18.29 -9.89
C THR A 253 -0.40 17.76 -8.84
N GLN A 254 0.63 17.04 -9.29
CA GLN A 254 1.56 16.33 -8.42
C GLN A 254 3.01 16.69 -8.79
N PRO A 255 3.57 17.81 -8.28
CA PRO A 255 4.98 18.11 -8.39
C PRO A 255 5.81 17.19 -7.51
N LYS A 256 7.00 16.78 -7.97
CA LYS A 256 7.90 15.84 -7.27
C LYS A 256 9.35 16.26 -7.46
N LEU A 257 10.13 16.12 -6.40
CA LEU A 257 11.59 16.27 -6.41
C LEU A 257 12.18 15.22 -5.47
N ASP A 258 13.19 14.49 -5.93
CA ASP A 258 13.89 13.45 -5.18
C ASP A 258 15.39 13.52 -5.41
N ALA A 259 16.18 13.21 -4.39
CA ALA A 259 17.63 13.11 -4.49
C ALA A 259 18.15 11.96 -3.62
N ARG A 260 19.16 11.26 -4.14
CA ARG A 260 19.86 10.19 -3.45
C ARG A 260 21.37 10.27 -3.70
N ALA A 261 22.14 10.04 -2.65
CA ALA A 261 23.58 9.90 -2.70
C ALA A 261 24.02 8.61 -2.02
N ASP A 262 24.84 7.83 -2.70
CA ASP A 262 25.42 6.57 -2.21
C ASP A 262 26.94 6.75 -2.06
N TYR A 263 27.47 6.44 -0.88
CA TYR A 263 28.89 6.47 -0.58
C TYR A 263 29.37 5.13 -0.07
N ASP A 264 30.24 4.46 -0.85
CA ASP A 264 30.88 3.21 -0.51
C ASP A 264 32.22 3.50 0.18
N MET A 265 32.44 3.01 1.41
CA MET A 265 33.68 3.23 2.15
C MET A 265 34.83 2.43 1.56
N ALA A 266 36.05 2.78 1.96
CA ALA A 266 37.30 2.24 1.40
C ALA A 266 37.44 0.71 1.51
N ASP A 267 36.79 0.10 2.46
CA ASP A 267 36.81 -1.36 2.68
C ASP A 267 35.85 -2.15 1.78
N GLY A 268 35.02 -1.45 0.98
CA GLY A 268 33.98 -2.06 0.13
C GLY A 268 32.86 -2.81 0.88
N ARG A 269 32.92 -2.80 2.22
CA ARG A 269 31.96 -3.53 3.09
C ARG A 269 30.95 -2.61 3.75
N GLN A 270 31.19 -1.32 3.73
CA GLN A 270 30.38 -0.31 4.39
C GLN A 270 29.85 0.67 3.36
N LYS A 271 28.56 1.01 3.48
CA LYS A 271 27.89 1.94 2.60
C LYS A 271 27.02 2.90 3.40
N ILE A 272 27.03 4.16 3.04
CA ILE A 272 26.07 5.17 3.50
C ILE A 272 25.21 5.59 2.31
N THR A 273 23.91 5.57 2.51
CA THR A 273 22.93 6.13 1.57
C THR A 273 22.21 7.29 2.22
N LEU A 274 22.21 8.44 1.58
CA LEU A 274 21.40 9.60 1.94
C LEU A 274 20.35 9.81 0.86
N ALA A 275 19.11 10.06 1.27
CA ALA A 275 18.03 10.39 0.33
C ALA A 275 17.10 11.42 0.94
N GLY A 276 16.48 12.23 0.10
CA GLY A 276 15.49 13.21 0.54
C GLY A 276 14.70 13.72 -0.64
N GLY A 277 13.47 14.15 -0.37
CA GLY A 277 12.60 14.63 -1.43
C GLY A 277 11.36 15.34 -0.91
N ILE A 278 10.60 15.86 -1.85
CA ILE A 278 9.30 16.49 -1.64
C ILE A 278 8.36 16.08 -2.76
N ALA A 279 7.12 15.75 -2.38
CA ALA A 279 6.04 15.53 -3.32
C ALA A 279 4.82 16.35 -2.89
N GLY A 280 4.18 17.01 -3.84
CA GLY A 280 2.94 17.75 -3.64
C GLY A 280 1.76 17.07 -4.30
N THR A 281 0.56 17.40 -3.85
CA THR A 281 -0.69 16.93 -4.46
C THR A 281 -1.84 17.90 -4.23
N GLU A 282 -2.89 17.75 -5.04
CA GLU A 282 -4.21 18.39 -4.87
C GLU A 282 -5.30 17.49 -5.46
N GLY A 283 -6.55 17.70 -5.06
CA GLY A 283 -7.72 17.01 -5.63
C GLY A 283 -8.51 16.19 -4.62
N ILE A 284 -9.53 15.49 -5.09
CA ILE A 284 -10.51 14.82 -4.25
C ILE A 284 -9.96 13.52 -3.67
N ILE A 285 -10.09 13.33 -2.35
CA ILE A 285 -9.93 12.07 -1.64
C ILE A 285 -11.27 11.65 -1.05
N LEU A 286 -11.61 10.36 -1.14
CA LEU A 286 -12.77 9.81 -0.43
C LEU A 286 -12.34 9.30 0.94
N THR A 287 -13.15 9.59 1.95
CA THR A 287 -12.94 9.13 3.32
C THR A 287 -14.26 8.63 3.91
N GLY A 288 -14.22 7.94 5.05
CA GLY A 288 -15.43 7.53 5.77
C GLY A 288 -16.33 8.70 6.23
N LEU A 289 -15.84 9.94 6.13
CA LEU A 289 -16.59 11.17 6.39
C LEU A 289 -17.07 11.86 5.10
N GLY A 290 -16.88 11.21 3.95
CA GLY A 290 -17.23 11.72 2.63
C GLY A 290 -16.02 12.29 1.86
N PRO A 291 -16.27 12.97 0.72
CA PRO A 291 -15.22 13.54 -0.13
C PRO A 291 -14.63 14.82 0.49
N LEU A 292 -13.29 14.84 0.51
CA LEU A 292 -12.49 15.99 0.92
C LEU A 292 -11.71 16.51 -0.28
N ASP A 293 -11.52 17.82 -0.38
CA ASP A 293 -10.74 18.47 -1.43
C ASP A 293 -9.36 18.86 -0.89
N VAL A 294 -8.36 17.99 -1.11
CA VAL A 294 -6.98 18.28 -0.74
C VAL A 294 -6.52 19.51 -1.52
N GLN A 295 -6.14 20.53 -0.79
CA GLN A 295 -5.80 21.83 -1.35
C GLN A 295 -4.38 21.83 -1.93
N ARG A 296 -4.19 22.67 -2.96
CA ARG A 296 -2.89 22.94 -3.54
C ARG A 296 -1.92 23.46 -2.49
N GLY A 297 -0.72 22.90 -2.45
CA GLY A 297 0.28 23.20 -1.43
C GLY A 297 0.42 22.10 -0.37
N SER A 298 -0.50 21.14 -0.34
CA SER A 298 -0.32 19.95 0.49
C SER A 298 0.89 19.16 0.04
N THR A 299 1.83 18.90 0.96
CA THR A 299 3.16 18.33 0.63
C THR A 299 3.58 17.27 1.63
N LEU A 300 4.27 16.25 1.12
CA LEU A 300 5.06 15.32 1.93
C LEU A 300 6.55 15.57 1.64
N LYS A 301 7.31 15.90 2.67
CA LYS A 301 8.77 16.04 2.65
C LYS A 301 9.38 14.88 3.41
N TYR A 302 10.54 14.41 2.98
CA TYR A 302 11.25 13.38 3.72
C TYR A 302 12.75 13.54 3.67
N GLY A 303 13.43 12.98 4.67
CA GLY A 303 14.86 12.73 4.69
C GLY A 303 15.14 11.35 5.24
N ARG A 304 16.11 10.63 4.67
CA ARG A 304 16.51 9.28 5.07
C ARG A 304 18.02 9.13 5.03
N MET A 305 18.56 8.46 6.05
CA MET A 305 19.94 7.99 6.10
C MET A 305 19.93 6.49 6.36
N THR A 306 20.71 5.74 5.58
CA THR A 306 20.91 4.30 5.78
C THR A 306 22.41 4.01 5.82
N TYR A 307 22.86 3.29 6.87
CA TYR A 307 24.21 2.75 6.97
C TYR A 307 24.13 1.23 6.92
N THR A 308 24.92 0.62 6.04
CA THR A 308 25.04 -0.83 5.96
C THR A 308 26.48 -1.28 6.17
N ARG A 309 26.65 -2.38 6.91
CA ARG A 309 27.96 -3.04 7.09
C ARG A 309 27.75 -4.55 7.09
N GLY A 310 28.04 -5.17 5.96
CA GLY A 310 27.73 -6.59 5.76
C GLY A 310 26.23 -6.84 5.92
N ARG A 311 25.80 -7.51 7.00
CA ARG A 311 24.39 -7.79 7.29
C ARG A 311 23.73 -6.84 8.29
N LEU A 312 24.50 -5.95 8.89
CA LEU A 312 23.98 -4.89 9.76
C LEU A 312 23.43 -3.76 8.89
N THR A 313 22.19 -3.34 9.16
CA THR A 313 21.58 -2.14 8.61
C THR A 313 21.10 -1.26 9.75
N LEU A 314 21.45 0.02 9.68
CA LEU A 314 20.93 1.09 10.52
C LEU A 314 20.25 2.10 9.61
N GLN A 315 19.01 2.45 9.88
CA GLN A 315 18.25 3.42 9.09
C GLN A 315 17.58 4.43 10.02
N GLY A 316 17.62 5.68 9.62
CA GLY A 316 16.81 6.72 10.24
C GLY A 316 16.10 7.51 9.15
N PHE A 317 14.84 7.90 9.40
CA PHE A 317 14.12 8.78 8.49
C PHE A 317 13.20 9.76 9.23
N VAL A 318 12.87 10.83 8.53
CA VAL A 318 11.81 11.77 8.87
C VAL A 318 10.85 11.90 7.71
N ASN A 319 9.55 11.87 7.99
CA ASN A 319 8.49 12.28 7.08
C ASN A 319 7.80 13.50 7.70
N ALA A 320 7.54 14.53 6.90
CA ALA A 320 6.76 15.69 7.28
C ALA A 320 5.66 15.92 6.25
N LEU A 321 4.42 15.66 6.64
CA LEU A 321 3.22 15.87 5.85
C LEU A 321 2.51 17.12 6.36
N ASP A 322 2.13 18.00 5.45
CA ASP A 322 1.45 19.24 5.73
C ASP A 322 0.38 19.50 4.67
N GLY A 323 -0.81 19.96 5.07
CA GLY A 323 -1.86 20.28 4.12
C GLY A 323 -3.23 20.57 4.75
N GLU A 324 -4.15 20.89 3.87
CA GLU A 324 -5.56 21.17 4.19
C GLU A 324 -6.47 20.39 3.24
N ALA A 325 -7.60 19.90 3.75
CA ALA A 325 -8.57 19.16 2.97
C ALA A 325 -10.00 19.44 3.43
N PRO A 326 -10.57 20.62 3.09
CA PRO A 326 -11.95 20.93 3.43
C PRO A 326 -12.93 19.94 2.80
N SER A 327 -13.98 19.59 3.54
CA SER A 327 -15.07 18.77 3.02
C SER A 327 -15.85 19.54 1.94
N VAL A 328 -16.14 18.85 0.83
CA VAL A 328 -16.96 19.44 -0.24
C VAL A 328 -18.47 19.27 0.00
N LEU A 329 -18.86 18.50 1.01
CA LEU A 329 -20.26 18.21 1.34
C LEU A 329 -20.63 18.62 2.75
N GLN A 330 -19.77 18.31 3.72
CA GLN A 330 -20.07 18.52 5.14
C GLN A 330 -19.76 19.94 5.57
N ARG A 331 -20.64 20.50 6.41
CA ARG A 331 -20.43 21.79 7.07
C ARG A 331 -20.20 21.59 8.57
N GLY A 332 -19.27 22.33 9.11
CA GLY A 332 -19.06 22.41 10.55
C GLY A 332 -20.24 23.11 11.27
N LEU A 333 -20.21 23.09 12.58
CA LEU A 333 -21.22 23.76 13.40
C LEU A 333 -21.27 25.30 13.19
N ASP A 334 -20.21 25.87 12.66
CA ASP A 334 -20.09 27.25 12.20
C ASP A 334 -20.65 27.52 10.80
N ARG A 335 -21.22 26.49 10.15
CA ARG A 335 -21.77 26.47 8.78
C ARG A 335 -20.75 26.70 7.66
N ARG A 336 -19.46 26.72 7.97
CA ARG A 336 -18.38 26.69 6.96
C ARG A 336 -18.12 25.25 6.52
N PRO A 337 -17.47 25.03 5.36
CA PRO A 337 -16.95 23.70 5.02
C PRO A 337 -16.19 23.13 6.20
N LEU A 338 -16.46 21.87 6.55
CA LEU A 338 -15.72 21.18 7.60
C LEU A 338 -14.26 21.03 7.16
N ASP A 339 -13.36 21.67 7.91
CA ASP A 339 -11.94 21.70 7.55
C ASP A 339 -11.15 20.56 8.22
N PHE A 340 -10.28 19.92 7.42
CA PHE A 340 -9.34 18.91 7.86
C PHE A 340 -7.91 19.40 7.58
N GLY A 341 -7.46 20.38 8.36
CA GLY A 341 -6.06 20.79 8.41
C GLY A 341 -5.22 19.71 9.10
N PHE A 342 -4.07 19.36 8.53
CA PHE A 342 -3.20 18.33 9.07
C PHE A 342 -1.73 18.70 8.92
N GLU A 343 -0.98 18.61 10.02
CA GLU A 343 0.47 18.56 10.06
C GLU A 343 0.89 17.31 10.81
N ASN A 344 1.72 16.49 10.19
CA ASN A 344 2.22 15.25 10.77
C ASN A 344 3.71 15.12 10.53
N GLN A 345 4.49 14.93 11.60
CA GLN A 345 5.91 14.68 11.56
C GLN A 345 6.20 13.29 12.16
N THR A 346 6.76 12.39 11.36
CA THR A 346 7.17 11.06 11.78
C THR A 346 8.69 10.95 11.78
N TYR A 347 9.27 10.58 12.91
CA TYR A 347 10.69 10.26 13.08
C TYR A 347 10.81 8.78 13.40
N ASP A 348 11.63 8.04 12.66
CA ASP A 348 11.84 6.60 12.86
C ASP A 348 13.32 6.27 12.83
N VAL A 349 13.74 5.41 13.73
CA VAL A 349 15.10 4.83 13.75
C VAL A 349 14.97 3.32 13.85
N GLU A 350 15.60 2.63 12.91
CA GLU A 350 15.54 1.17 12.78
C GLU A 350 16.94 0.57 12.78
N PHE A 351 17.06 -0.65 13.32
CA PHE A 351 18.21 -1.49 13.10
C PHE A 351 17.80 -2.91 12.74
N SER A 352 18.61 -3.59 11.95
CA SER A 352 18.48 -5.02 11.67
C SER A 352 19.85 -5.64 11.46
N ASN A 353 19.98 -6.90 11.86
CA ASN A 353 21.18 -7.67 11.65
C ASN A 353 20.84 -9.16 11.51
N SER A 354 21.76 -9.93 10.91
CA SER A 354 21.60 -11.39 10.87
C SER A 354 22.94 -12.11 10.98
N HIS A 355 22.93 -13.28 11.61
CA HIS A 355 24.07 -14.15 11.77
C HIS A 355 23.79 -15.54 11.23
N VAL A 356 24.72 -16.10 10.48
CA VAL A 356 24.69 -17.50 10.05
C VAL A 356 25.53 -18.32 11.02
N LEU A 357 24.85 -19.15 11.80
CA LEU A 357 25.48 -20.10 12.70
C LEU A 357 25.51 -21.46 11.96
N ARG A 358 26.71 -21.94 11.66
CA ARG A 358 26.89 -23.22 10.95
C ARG A 358 27.08 -24.34 11.95
N ALA A 359 26.54 -25.53 11.69
CA ALA A 359 26.96 -26.75 12.35
C ALA A 359 28.45 -27.06 12.02
N ARG A 360 29.15 -27.67 12.96
CA ARG A 360 30.60 -27.91 12.85
C ARG A 360 30.91 -29.03 11.88
N GLY A 361 31.56 -28.73 10.73
CA GLY A 361 32.24 -29.71 9.86
C GLY A 361 32.09 -29.44 8.37
N PRO A 362 33.06 -29.84 7.52
CA PRO A 362 33.01 -29.64 6.06
C PRO A 362 31.91 -30.47 5.37
N ALA A 363 31.54 -31.62 5.93
CA ALA A 363 30.45 -32.48 5.43
C ALA A 363 29.04 -31.91 5.76
N ASP A 364 28.93 -31.03 6.76
CA ASP A 364 27.67 -30.46 7.22
C ASP A 364 27.22 -29.20 6.45
N ARG A 365 27.97 -28.79 5.41
CA ARG A 365 27.61 -27.60 4.61
C ARG A 365 26.25 -27.70 3.92
N GLN A 366 25.71 -28.91 3.80
CA GLN A 366 24.42 -29.18 3.15
C GLN A 366 23.31 -29.53 4.13
N ASN A 367 23.62 -29.91 5.39
CA ASN A 367 22.65 -30.36 6.38
C ASN A 367 22.90 -29.67 7.71
N GLY A 368 21.96 -28.85 8.14
CA GLY A 368 21.95 -28.20 9.45
C GLY A 368 22.59 -26.80 9.46
N GLY A 369 21.90 -25.86 10.05
CA GLY A 369 22.37 -24.49 10.26
C GLY A 369 21.26 -23.57 10.72
N HIS A 370 21.64 -22.47 11.32
CA HIS A 370 20.72 -21.44 11.78
C HIS A 370 21.04 -20.11 11.10
N VAL A 371 20.02 -19.38 10.69
CA VAL A 371 20.15 -17.99 10.30
C VAL A 371 19.30 -17.16 11.26
N VAL A 372 19.96 -16.62 12.27
CA VAL A 372 19.31 -15.78 13.28
C VAL A 372 19.28 -14.34 12.79
N SER A 373 18.09 -13.78 12.65
CA SER A 373 17.84 -12.39 12.29
C SER A 373 17.15 -11.68 13.45
N TYR A 374 17.59 -10.47 13.76
CA TYR A 374 17.01 -9.66 14.82
C TYR A 374 17.11 -8.18 14.51
N GLY A 375 16.24 -7.40 15.13
CA GLY A 375 16.20 -5.97 14.91
C GLY A 375 15.10 -5.30 15.73
N GLY A 376 14.91 -4.03 15.47
CA GLY A 376 13.89 -3.24 16.11
C GLY A 376 13.79 -1.85 15.51
N ASN A 377 12.79 -1.12 15.95
CA ASN A 377 12.65 0.30 15.62
C ASN A 377 12.05 1.06 16.81
N PHE A 378 12.28 2.35 16.79
CA PHE A 378 11.58 3.33 17.61
C PHE A 378 11.07 4.45 16.69
N ARG A 379 9.78 4.79 16.85
CA ARG A 379 9.12 5.83 16.09
C ARG A 379 8.47 6.82 17.04
N TYR A 380 8.62 8.08 16.69
CA TYR A 380 7.93 9.20 17.31
C TYR A 380 7.12 9.94 16.25
N ASN A 381 5.82 10.08 16.48
CA ASN A 381 4.94 10.88 15.65
C ASN A 381 4.51 12.13 16.43
N ASN A 382 4.52 13.27 15.75
CA ASN A 382 3.96 14.54 16.24
C ASN A 382 2.84 14.95 15.29
N PHE A 383 1.66 15.24 15.85
CA PHE A 383 0.46 15.55 15.11
C PHE A 383 -0.09 16.91 15.51
N ASP A 384 -0.47 17.73 14.53
CA ASP A 384 -1.33 18.89 14.69
C ASP A 384 -2.49 18.75 13.69
N LEU A 385 -3.68 18.41 14.20
CA LEU A 385 -4.85 18.08 13.40
C LEU A 385 -6.03 18.91 13.87
N SER A 386 -6.61 19.75 12.99
CA SER A 386 -7.77 20.60 13.31
C SER A 386 -8.97 19.80 13.83
N PHE A 387 -9.10 18.55 13.41
CA PHE A 387 -10.18 17.63 13.76
C PHE A 387 -9.85 16.64 14.89
N ALA A 388 -8.65 16.72 15.47
CA ALA A 388 -8.24 15.93 16.63
C ALA A 388 -7.36 16.74 17.60
N PRO A 389 -7.82 17.90 18.09
CA PRO A 389 -6.99 18.89 18.78
C PRO A 389 -6.53 18.47 20.18
N ARG A 390 -7.06 17.37 20.74
CA ARG A 390 -6.71 16.90 22.09
C ARG A 390 -5.47 16.00 22.12
N GLY A 391 -5.01 15.53 21.00
CA GLY A 391 -3.80 14.69 20.90
C GLY A 391 -2.68 15.46 20.23
N ALA A 392 -1.42 15.16 20.57
CA ALA A 392 -0.27 15.83 20.00
C ALA A 392 0.83 14.88 19.53
N SER A 393 1.00 13.73 20.18
CA SER A 393 2.12 12.83 19.84
C SER A 393 1.80 11.38 20.13
N ARG A 394 2.58 10.49 19.53
CA ARG A 394 2.55 9.05 19.78
C ARG A 394 3.95 8.45 19.70
N ASP A 395 4.32 7.73 20.76
CA ASP A 395 5.52 6.92 20.81
C ASP A 395 5.20 5.45 20.51
N GLU A 396 6.00 4.83 19.66
CA GLU A 396 5.90 3.42 19.38
C GLU A 396 7.28 2.81 19.17
N GLY A 397 7.44 1.55 19.55
CA GLY A 397 8.67 0.83 19.32
C GLY A 397 8.51 -0.68 19.47
N GLY A 398 9.39 -1.42 18.84
CA GLY A 398 9.33 -2.85 18.89
C GLY A 398 10.66 -3.52 18.56
N VAL A 399 10.80 -4.74 19.05
CA VAL A 399 11.97 -5.59 18.78
C VAL A 399 11.52 -6.96 18.30
N TYR A 400 12.25 -7.53 17.35
CA TYR A 400 11.98 -8.86 16.81
C TYR A 400 13.23 -9.74 16.82
N ALA A 401 12.99 -11.04 16.89
CA ALA A 401 13.97 -12.05 16.61
C ALA A 401 13.34 -13.21 15.82
N GLN A 402 14.10 -13.77 14.91
CA GLN A 402 13.70 -14.89 14.07
C GLN A 402 14.88 -15.83 13.85
N ASP A 403 14.65 -17.12 13.90
CA ASP A 403 15.60 -18.16 13.52
C ASP A 403 15.05 -18.94 12.31
N GLU A 404 15.83 -19.03 11.25
CA GLU A 404 15.64 -19.96 10.15
C GLU A 404 16.53 -21.18 10.40
N ILE A 405 15.91 -22.29 10.71
CA ILE A 405 16.53 -23.56 11.00
C ILE A 405 16.56 -24.37 9.71
N VAL A 406 17.72 -24.53 9.10
CA VAL A 406 17.94 -25.38 7.93
C VAL A 406 18.10 -26.82 8.40
N LEU A 407 17.04 -27.60 8.35
CA LEU A 407 17.06 -29.01 8.79
C LEU A 407 17.74 -29.91 7.75
N SER A 408 17.53 -29.61 6.46
CA SER A 408 18.18 -30.26 5.33
C SER A 408 17.99 -29.43 4.07
N ASN A 409 18.49 -29.88 2.91
CA ASN A 409 18.23 -29.25 1.61
C ASN A 409 16.73 -29.23 1.25
N ARG A 410 15.91 -30.11 1.87
CA ARG A 410 14.48 -30.24 1.61
C ARG A 410 13.60 -29.60 2.64
N TYR A 411 14.08 -29.36 3.85
CA TYR A 411 13.25 -28.92 4.97
C TYR A 411 13.87 -27.72 5.65
N ARG A 412 13.07 -26.67 5.86
CA ARG A 412 13.42 -25.49 6.63
C ARG A 412 12.28 -25.14 7.58
N TRP A 413 12.62 -24.72 8.75
CA TRP A 413 11.68 -24.26 9.75
C TRP A 413 12.06 -22.85 10.21
N ILE A 414 11.14 -21.92 10.05
CA ILE A 414 11.30 -20.53 10.46
C ILE A 414 10.42 -20.31 11.68
N VAL A 415 11.00 -19.77 12.76
CA VAL A 415 10.31 -19.42 13.99
C VAL A 415 10.77 -18.03 14.41
N GLY A 416 9.83 -17.18 14.79
CA GLY A 416 10.17 -15.84 15.27
C GLY A 416 9.00 -15.16 15.97
N ALA A 417 9.31 -14.06 16.61
CA ALA A 417 8.31 -13.19 17.21
C ALA A 417 8.80 -11.75 17.26
N ARG A 418 7.84 -10.84 17.36
CA ARG A 418 8.06 -9.44 17.62
C ARG A 418 7.20 -9.00 18.80
N ILE A 419 7.74 -8.10 19.60
CA ILE A 419 7.04 -7.45 20.70
C ILE A 419 7.03 -5.95 20.42
N ASP A 420 5.85 -5.37 20.36
CA ASP A 420 5.62 -3.94 20.11
C ASP A 420 4.96 -3.27 21.31
N ARG A 421 5.35 -2.03 21.57
CA ARG A 421 4.75 -1.17 22.57
C ARG A 421 4.33 0.15 21.94
N PHE A 422 3.10 0.56 22.23
CA PHE A 422 2.50 1.85 21.86
C PHE A 422 2.06 2.53 23.14
N ASP A 423 2.25 3.83 23.24
CA ASP A 423 1.80 4.63 24.39
C ASP A 423 0.27 4.59 24.57
N ILE A 424 -0.48 4.59 23.43
CA ILE A 424 -1.95 4.51 23.44
C ILE A 424 -2.51 3.13 23.81
N LEU A 425 -1.69 2.06 23.78
CA LEU A 425 -2.11 0.72 24.12
C LEU A 425 -1.75 0.37 25.56
N ARG A 426 -2.69 -0.24 26.28
CA ARG A 426 -2.48 -0.63 27.68
C ARG A 426 -1.38 -1.68 27.87
N LYS A 427 -1.18 -2.55 26.87
CA LYS A 427 -0.24 -3.69 26.92
C LYS A 427 0.62 -3.73 25.68
N ALA A 428 1.79 -4.34 25.81
CA ALA A 428 2.60 -4.72 24.66
C ALA A 428 1.88 -5.80 23.83
N VAL A 429 2.06 -5.73 22.51
CA VAL A 429 1.47 -6.67 21.54
C VAL A 429 2.54 -7.63 21.07
N VAL A 430 2.23 -8.93 21.07
CA VAL A 430 3.15 -9.98 20.62
C VAL A 430 2.66 -10.57 19.30
N SER A 431 3.52 -10.55 18.29
CA SER A 431 3.29 -11.07 16.95
C SER A 431 4.20 -12.27 16.66
N PRO A 432 3.81 -13.51 17.04
CA PRO A 432 4.55 -14.71 16.70
C PRO A 432 4.32 -15.10 15.25
N ARG A 433 5.35 -15.74 14.65
CA ARG A 433 5.27 -16.39 13.34
C ARG A 433 5.98 -17.74 13.37
N THR A 434 5.47 -18.67 12.57
CA THR A 434 6.20 -19.88 12.21
C THR A 434 5.86 -20.28 10.79
N ALA A 435 6.85 -20.80 10.06
CA ALA A 435 6.67 -21.31 8.70
C ALA A 435 7.53 -22.57 8.52
N PHE A 436 6.93 -23.62 7.98
CA PHE A 436 7.63 -24.84 7.61
C PHE A 436 7.64 -24.96 6.09
N LEU A 437 8.86 -25.05 5.51
CA LEU A 437 9.08 -25.14 4.08
C LEU A 437 9.51 -26.54 3.73
N ILE A 438 8.86 -27.12 2.74
CA ILE A 438 9.15 -28.43 2.16
C ILE A 438 9.55 -28.20 0.71
N LYS A 439 10.73 -28.65 0.32
CA LYS A 439 11.25 -28.57 -1.06
C LYS A 439 11.23 -29.96 -1.71
N PRO A 440 10.15 -30.33 -2.41
CA PRO A 440 10.11 -31.61 -3.12
C PRO A 440 11.20 -31.68 -4.18
N ARG A 441 11.48 -30.55 -4.84
CA ARG A 441 12.58 -30.32 -5.80
C ARG A 441 13.29 -29.01 -5.49
N ALA A 442 14.49 -28.81 -6.03
CA ALA A 442 15.26 -27.58 -5.85
C ALA A 442 14.47 -26.32 -6.30
N SER A 443 13.69 -26.45 -7.39
CA SER A 443 12.87 -25.38 -7.96
C SER A 443 11.45 -25.31 -7.40
N GLN A 444 11.11 -26.02 -6.31
CA GLN A 444 9.74 -26.10 -5.80
C GLN A 444 9.72 -25.98 -4.28
N THR A 445 8.76 -25.23 -3.76
CA THR A 445 8.53 -25.07 -2.31
C THR A 445 7.06 -25.14 -1.97
N ILE A 446 6.72 -26.01 -1.00
CA ILE A 446 5.45 -25.99 -0.28
C ILE A 446 5.72 -25.33 1.06
N ARG A 447 4.88 -24.39 1.45
CA ARG A 447 4.96 -23.68 2.72
C ARG A 447 3.68 -23.83 3.52
N LEU A 448 3.82 -24.16 4.80
CA LEU A 448 2.75 -24.10 5.80
C LEU A 448 3.13 -23.04 6.82
N SER A 449 2.27 -22.08 7.09
CA SER A 449 2.59 -20.98 8.01
C SER A 449 1.44 -20.63 8.95
N PHE A 450 1.85 -20.18 10.13
CA PHE A 450 1.01 -19.55 11.14
C PHE A 450 1.62 -18.20 11.50
N ASN A 451 0.80 -17.15 11.48
CA ASN A 451 1.23 -15.80 11.78
C ASN A 451 0.18 -15.09 12.64
N ARG A 452 0.64 -14.26 13.56
CA ARG A 452 -0.17 -13.22 14.18
C ARG A 452 0.33 -11.85 13.78
N ALA A 453 -0.61 -10.95 13.48
CA ALA A 453 -0.33 -9.57 13.15
C ALA A 453 -1.38 -8.67 13.81
N PHE A 454 -1.11 -7.38 13.81
CA PHE A 454 -2.03 -6.42 14.39
C PHE A 454 -1.94 -5.06 13.69
N ARG A 455 -3.01 -4.29 13.88
CA ARG A 455 -3.09 -2.87 13.58
C ARG A 455 -3.33 -2.11 14.89
N ALA A 456 -2.53 -1.08 15.14
CA ALA A 456 -2.81 -0.16 16.22
C ALA A 456 -3.97 0.78 15.82
N PRO A 457 -4.80 1.25 16.76
CA PRO A 457 -5.72 2.34 16.47
C PRO A 457 -4.94 3.52 15.87
N SER A 458 -5.46 4.13 14.80
CA SER A 458 -4.86 5.36 14.29
C SER A 458 -5.03 6.49 15.31
N PHE A 459 -4.31 7.60 15.11
CA PHE A 459 -4.45 8.75 16.00
C PHE A 459 -5.88 9.29 15.99
N VAL A 460 -6.51 9.39 14.82
CA VAL A 460 -7.89 9.82 14.65
C VAL A 460 -8.88 8.86 15.31
N ASN A 461 -8.64 7.54 15.26
CA ASN A 461 -9.51 6.60 15.97
C ASN A 461 -9.62 6.91 17.46
N SER A 462 -8.55 7.43 18.07
CA SER A 462 -8.49 7.72 19.51
C SER A 462 -8.91 9.14 19.87
N PHE A 463 -8.56 10.13 19.05
CA PHE A 463 -8.63 11.56 19.44
C PHE A 463 -9.53 12.43 18.55
N LEU A 464 -10.25 11.85 17.57
CA LEU A 464 -11.22 12.60 16.75
C LEU A 464 -12.12 13.46 17.63
N SER A 465 -12.33 14.70 17.24
CA SER A 465 -13.22 15.61 17.94
C SER A 465 -13.72 16.66 16.95
N THR A 466 -14.83 16.38 16.30
CA THR A 466 -15.43 17.29 15.32
C THR A 466 -16.95 17.24 15.41
N GLY A 467 -17.60 18.31 14.97
CA GLY A 467 -19.06 18.40 14.86
C GLY A 467 -19.44 18.91 13.48
N PHE A 468 -20.50 18.38 12.94
CA PHE A 468 -20.99 18.75 11.63
C PHE A 468 -22.53 18.80 11.59
N LEU A 469 -23.05 19.51 10.59
CA LEU A 469 -24.47 19.67 10.35
C LEU A 469 -24.94 18.65 9.35
N ASN A 470 -26.04 17.98 9.68
CA ASN A 470 -26.80 17.12 8.80
C ASN A 470 -28.16 17.74 8.49
N GLU A 471 -28.79 17.28 7.42
CA GLU A 471 -30.13 17.71 7.01
C GLU A 471 -31.07 16.50 6.97
N ALA A 472 -32.22 16.63 7.60
CA ALA A 472 -33.32 15.66 7.48
C ALA A 472 -34.44 16.27 6.64
N ASP A 473 -34.94 15.51 5.66
CA ASP A 473 -36.15 15.86 4.92
C ASP A 473 -37.37 15.36 5.72
N LEU A 474 -38.15 16.28 6.21
CA LEU A 474 -39.37 16.00 6.98
C LEU A 474 -40.65 16.07 6.13
N GLY A 475 -40.51 15.98 4.82
CA GLY A 475 -41.62 16.02 3.85
C GLY A 475 -42.34 17.37 3.89
N PRO A 476 -43.67 17.39 4.24
CA PRO A 476 -44.42 18.64 4.30
C PRO A 476 -43.93 19.66 5.32
N ALA A 477 -43.18 19.22 6.35
CA ALA A 477 -42.60 20.11 7.36
C ALA A 477 -41.27 20.75 6.90
N GLY A 478 -40.81 20.41 5.66
CA GLY A 478 -39.59 20.96 5.07
C GLY A 478 -38.31 20.23 5.50
N LYS A 479 -37.19 20.90 5.27
CA LYS A 479 -35.86 20.38 5.63
C LYS A 479 -35.47 20.93 7.01
N PHE A 480 -34.88 20.06 7.83
CA PHE A 480 -34.43 20.42 9.17
C PHE A 480 -32.95 20.10 9.32
N GLU A 481 -32.19 21.14 9.71
CA GLU A 481 -30.75 21.04 9.95
C GLU A 481 -30.50 20.67 11.42
N PHE A 482 -29.68 19.64 11.68
CA PHE A 482 -29.34 19.18 13.02
C PHE A 482 -27.84 18.87 13.14
N SER A 483 -27.33 18.99 14.37
CA SER A 483 -25.91 18.72 14.64
C SER A 483 -25.65 17.25 14.91
N THR A 484 -24.48 16.77 14.49
CA THR A 484 -23.94 15.46 14.84
C THR A 484 -22.49 15.65 15.28
N VAL A 485 -22.05 14.94 16.32
CA VAL A 485 -20.66 14.95 16.76
C VAL A 485 -19.98 13.62 16.39
N ALA A 486 -18.74 13.71 15.97
CA ALA A 486 -17.87 12.55 15.75
C ALA A 486 -16.70 12.64 16.73
N VAL A 487 -16.53 11.59 17.56
CA VAL A 487 -15.52 11.56 18.62
C VAL A 487 -14.69 10.29 18.56
N GLY A 488 -13.40 10.39 18.86
CA GLY A 488 -12.52 9.27 19.02
C GLY A 488 -12.78 8.49 20.31
N ASN A 489 -12.09 7.35 20.44
CA ASN A 489 -12.21 6.49 21.62
C ASN A 489 -10.82 6.04 22.09
N GLU A 490 -10.34 6.65 23.16
CA GLU A 490 -9.03 6.35 23.79
C GLU A 490 -8.97 4.95 24.46
N ARG A 491 -10.12 4.23 24.53
CA ARG A 491 -10.20 2.89 25.13
C ARG A 491 -10.09 1.78 24.10
N LEU A 492 -9.83 2.11 22.83
CA LEU A 492 -9.67 1.11 21.78
C LEU A 492 -8.51 0.15 22.09
N ARG A 493 -8.72 -1.09 21.71
CA ARG A 493 -7.70 -2.13 21.68
C ARG A 493 -7.18 -2.29 20.26
N GLU A 494 -5.99 -2.88 20.15
CA GLU A 494 -5.45 -3.29 18.86
C GLU A 494 -6.41 -4.23 18.12
N GLU A 495 -6.52 -4.04 16.82
CA GLU A 495 -7.13 -5.02 15.94
C GLU A 495 -6.11 -6.13 15.64
N GLY A 496 -6.45 -7.37 15.90
CA GLY A 496 -5.53 -8.51 15.79
C GLY A 496 -5.96 -9.52 14.76
N LEU A 497 -5.05 -9.95 13.90
CA LEU A 497 -5.23 -10.97 12.88
C LEU A 497 -4.46 -12.23 13.24
N THR A 498 -5.13 -13.38 13.18
CA THR A 498 -4.51 -14.72 13.22
C THR A 498 -4.70 -15.37 11.87
N ALA A 499 -3.61 -15.79 11.23
CA ALA A 499 -3.60 -16.36 9.90
C ALA A 499 -2.99 -17.77 9.88
N TYR A 500 -3.62 -18.64 9.10
CA TYR A 500 -3.13 -19.94 8.69
C TYR A 500 -3.05 -19.95 7.17
N GLU A 501 -1.88 -20.31 6.62
CA GLU A 501 -1.69 -20.31 5.18
C GLU A 501 -0.98 -21.60 4.71
N ALA A 502 -1.39 -22.09 3.54
CA ALA A 502 -0.70 -23.10 2.76
C ALA A 502 -0.35 -22.49 1.39
N GLY A 503 0.93 -22.46 1.06
CA GLY A 503 1.43 -21.89 -0.19
C GLY A 503 2.26 -22.90 -0.98
N TYR A 504 2.23 -22.75 -2.29
CA TYR A 504 3.08 -23.47 -3.23
C TYR A 504 3.69 -22.49 -4.22
N ILE A 505 4.95 -22.65 -4.53
CA ILE A 505 5.62 -22.01 -5.66
C ILE A 505 6.55 -23.02 -6.32
N GLY A 506 6.56 -23.06 -7.65
CA GLY A 506 7.40 -24.01 -8.36
C GLY A 506 7.76 -23.54 -9.76
N GLY A 507 9.04 -23.69 -10.12
CA GLY A 507 9.58 -23.48 -11.45
C GLY A 507 9.56 -24.78 -12.26
N PHE A 508 9.04 -24.70 -13.49
CA PHE A 508 8.94 -25.79 -14.47
C PHE A 508 9.54 -25.30 -15.79
N GLY A 509 10.86 -25.37 -15.90
CA GLY A 509 11.59 -24.74 -17.01
C GLY A 509 11.37 -23.21 -16.95
N ARG A 510 10.76 -22.67 -18.00
CA ARG A 510 10.50 -21.23 -18.15
C ARG A 510 9.18 -20.74 -17.51
N ILE A 511 8.44 -21.62 -16.85
CA ILE A 511 7.12 -21.31 -16.26
C ILE A 511 7.21 -21.40 -14.75
N THR A 512 6.68 -20.40 -14.07
CA THR A 512 6.49 -20.37 -12.62
C THR A 512 5.01 -20.56 -12.32
N LEU A 513 4.70 -21.47 -11.41
CA LEU A 513 3.34 -21.67 -10.88
C LEU A 513 3.31 -21.31 -9.40
N GLY A 514 2.28 -20.60 -8.99
CA GLY A 514 2.02 -20.21 -7.60
C GLY A 514 0.59 -20.55 -7.17
N ALA A 515 0.44 -20.98 -5.92
CA ALA A 515 -0.86 -21.15 -5.28
C ALA A 515 -0.77 -20.77 -3.80
N ALA A 516 -1.83 -20.17 -3.27
CA ALA A 516 -1.95 -19.86 -1.85
C ALA A 516 -3.39 -20.05 -1.37
N LEU A 517 -3.55 -20.77 -0.28
CA LEU A 517 -4.79 -20.89 0.49
C LEU A 517 -4.60 -20.18 1.82
N TYR A 518 -5.59 -19.40 2.25
CA TYR A 518 -5.53 -18.71 3.53
C TYR A 518 -6.84 -18.78 4.31
N LEU A 519 -6.71 -18.80 5.63
CA LEU A 519 -7.79 -18.65 6.61
C LEU A 519 -7.36 -17.60 7.63
N TYR A 520 -8.13 -16.51 7.70
CA TYR A 520 -7.89 -15.36 8.58
C TYR A 520 -8.97 -15.26 9.64
N ARG A 521 -8.57 -14.87 10.84
CA ARG A 521 -9.46 -14.56 11.96
C ARG A 521 -9.03 -13.23 12.55
N THR A 522 -9.78 -12.18 12.22
CA THR A 522 -9.62 -10.85 12.78
C THR A 522 -10.43 -10.72 14.06
N LYS A 523 -9.90 -10.03 15.06
CA LYS A 523 -10.55 -9.72 16.35
C LYS A 523 -10.43 -8.25 16.64
N ASN A 524 -11.38 -7.71 17.41
CA ASN A 524 -11.41 -6.32 17.81
C ASN A 524 -11.38 -5.36 16.60
N THR A 525 -12.05 -5.71 15.50
CA THR A 525 -12.13 -4.86 14.30
C THR A 525 -12.57 -3.45 14.68
N ILE A 526 -11.80 -2.44 14.28
CA ILE A 526 -12.09 -1.05 14.59
C ILE A 526 -12.97 -0.46 13.49
N LEU A 527 -14.23 -0.14 13.83
CA LEU A 527 -15.17 0.47 12.89
C LEU A 527 -15.67 1.81 13.44
N PHE A 528 -15.90 2.74 12.51
CA PHE A 528 -16.59 4.00 12.80
C PHE A 528 -18.08 3.76 12.69
N THR A 529 -18.83 3.98 13.77
CA THR A 529 -20.25 3.63 13.84
C THR A 529 -21.04 4.66 14.61
N GLN A 530 -22.33 4.72 14.33
CA GLN A 530 -23.29 5.51 15.10
C GLN A 530 -23.46 4.92 16.50
N SER A 531 -23.14 5.69 17.53
CA SER A 531 -23.26 5.26 18.93
C SER A 531 -24.51 5.79 19.63
N GLU A 532 -25.04 6.92 19.17
CA GLU A 532 -26.22 7.56 19.73
C GLU A 532 -27.10 8.19 18.65
N SER A 533 -28.41 8.22 18.90
CA SER A 533 -29.41 8.86 18.07
C SER A 533 -30.21 9.88 18.91
N TYR A 534 -30.78 10.86 18.26
CA TYR A 534 -31.82 11.70 18.87
C TYR A 534 -33.07 10.86 19.12
N THR A 535 -33.72 11.12 20.25
CA THR A 535 -34.93 10.41 20.71
C THR A 535 -36.03 11.38 21.07
N SER A 536 -37.22 10.87 21.33
CA SER A 536 -38.33 11.71 21.80
C SER A 536 -38.03 12.40 23.14
N SER A 537 -37.21 11.79 23.99
CA SER A 537 -36.78 12.37 25.28
C SER A 537 -35.59 13.33 25.14
N SER A 538 -34.86 13.27 24.03
CA SER A 538 -33.72 14.13 23.74
C SER A 538 -33.73 14.53 22.27
N PRO A 539 -34.66 15.39 21.83
CA PRO A 539 -34.75 15.83 20.44
C PRO A 539 -33.60 16.81 20.09
N PRO A 540 -33.26 16.96 18.82
CA PRO A 540 -32.30 17.97 18.41
C PRO A 540 -32.87 19.37 18.73
N PRO A 541 -32.00 20.33 19.09
CA PRO A 541 -32.43 21.70 19.37
C PRO A 541 -33.25 22.28 18.21
N GLY A 542 -34.42 22.86 18.53
CA GLY A 542 -35.31 23.45 17.52
C GLY A 542 -36.13 22.46 16.69
N TRP A 543 -36.24 21.21 17.12
CA TRP A 543 -37.00 20.15 16.42
C TRP A 543 -38.47 20.64 16.15
N PRO A 544 -38.94 20.67 14.86
CA PRO A 544 -40.14 21.41 14.48
C PRO A 544 -41.44 20.60 14.56
N ILE A 545 -41.38 19.29 14.78
CA ILE A 545 -42.55 18.40 14.79
C ILE A 545 -42.60 17.57 16.08
N ALA A 546 -43.68 16.77 16.28
CA ALA A 546 -43.83 15.99 17.51
C ALA A 546 -42.60 15.10 17.77
N PRO A 547 -41.97 15.15 18.97
CA PRO A 547 -40.78 14.41 19.30
C PRO A 547 -40.92 12.88 19.13
N ALA A 548 -42.13 12.33 19.31
CA ALA A 548 -42.43 10.89 19.11
C ALA A 548 -42.11 10.40 17.69
N VAL A 549 -42.00 11.29 16.70
CA VAL A 549 -41.56 10.92 15.34
C VAL A 549 -40.13 10.43 15.33
N LEU A 550 -39.25 10.89 16.22
CA LEU A 550 -37.85 10.41 16.31
C LEU A 550 -37.78 8.94 16.69
N ASP A 551 -38.59 8.49 17.65
CA ASP A 551 -38.62 7.06 18.06
C ASP A 551 -39.17 6.19 16.94
N ARG A 552 -40.15 6.69 16.19
CA ARG A 552 -40.66 5.99 15.00
C ARG A 552 -39.61 5.88 13.90
N LEU A 553 -38.90 6.98 13.61
CA LEU A 553 -37.78 6.95 12.62
C LEU A 553 -36.69 5.97 13.07
N ALA A 554 -36.35 5.94 14.37
CA ALA A 554 -35.38 4.98 14.89
C ALA A 554 -35.86 3.53 14.74
N ALA A 555 -37.14 3.23 15.00
CA ALA A 555 -37.73 1.91 14.81
C ALA A 555 -37.74 1.46 13.33
N GLU A 556 -37.82 2.41 12.40
CA GLU A 556 -37.71 2.19 10.95
C GLU A 556 -36.24 2.11 10.47
N GLY A 557 -35.23 2.16 11.36
CA GLY A 557 -33.81 2.18 11.00
C GLY A 557 -33.34 3.51 10.39
N ARG A 558 -34.09 4.58 10.54
CA ARG A 558 -33.86 5.93 10.01
C ARG A 558 -33.60 6.98 11.10
N GLY A 559 -33.18 6.53 12.26
CA GLY A 559 -32.92 7.42 13.41
C GLY A 559 -31.89 8.48 13.07
N LEU A 560 -32.12 9.74 13.53
CA LEU A 560 -31.20 10.84 13.32
C LEU A 560 -29.96 10.66 14.20
N PRO A 561 -28.73 10.58 13.63
CA PRO A 561 -27.51 10.38 14.41
C PRO A 561 -27.17 11.62 15.23
N SER A 562 -27.01 11.48 16.54
CA SER A 562 -26.46 12.53 17.41
C SER A 562 -24.96 12.37 17.60
N ARG A 563 -24.44 11.11 17.54
CA ARG A 563 -23.04 10.83 17.80
C ARG A 563 -22.51 9.63 17.00
N PHE A 564 -21.33 9.81 16.43
CA PHE A 564 -20.49 8.72 15.88
C PHE A 564 -19.24 8.54 16.73
N THR A 565 -18.73 7.31 16.80
CA THR A 565 -17.47 7.00 17.47
C THR A 565 -16.83 5.73 16.87
N TYR A 566 -15.58 5.46 17.26
CA TYR A 566 -14.90 4.22 16.92
C TYR A 566 -15.10 3.18 18.02
N LEU A 567 -15.45 1.95 17.64
CA LEU A 567 -15.62 0.82 18.55
C LEU A 567 -14.84 -0.40 18.05
N ASN A 568 -14.46 -1.28 19.01
CA ASN A 568 -13.94 -2.60 18.66
C ASN A 568 -15.11 -3.59 18.55
N PHE A 569 -15.30 -4.14 17.36
CA PHE A 569 -16.26 -5.22 17.09
C PHE A 569 -15.63 -6.60 17.30
N ASP A 570 -16.45 -7.68 17.41
CA ASP A 570 -15.95 -8.99 17.81
C ASP A 570 -15.01 -9.59 16.74
N ARG A 571 -15.47 -10.52 15.93
CA ARG A 571 -14.62 -11.32 15.05
C ARG A 571 -15.13 -11.34 13.62
N ILE A 572 -14.16 -11.33 12.68
CA ILE A 572 -14.41 -11.64 11.27
C ILE A 572 -13.59 -12.88 10.90
N THR A 573 -14.16 -13.76 10.11
CA THR A 573 -13.44 -14.91 9.52
C THR A 573 -13.47 -14.81 8.01
N ASP A 574 -12.28 -14.80 7.39
CA ASP A 574 -12.05 -14.70 5.96
C ASP A 574 -11.25 -15.89 5.45
N ARG A 575 -11.48 -16.26 4.20
CA ARG A 575 -10.75 -17.33 3.53
C ARG A 575 -10.71 -17.11 2.03
N GLY A 576 -9.66 -17.58 1.39
CA GLY A 576 -9.54 -17.46 -0.04
C GLY A 576 -8.46 -18.33 -0.66
N LEU A 577 -8.46 -18.31 -1.99
CA LEU A 577 -7.52 -19.01 -2.86
C LEU A 577 -6.93 -18.01 -3.84
N GLU A 578 -5.63 -18.10 -4.06
CA GLU A 578 -4.90 -17.36 -5.08
C GLU A 578 -4.13 -18.33 -5.94
N LEU A 579 -4.18 -18.16 -7.25
CA LEU A 579 -3.43 -18.93 -8.24
C LEU A 579 -2.66 -17.97 -9.14
N SER A 580 -1.46 -18.35 -9.55
CA SER A 580 -0.68 -17.60 -10.52
C SER A 580 0.12 -18.54 -11.44
N ALA A 581 0.30 -18.12 -12.67
CA ALA A 581 1.18 -18.71 -13.64
C ALA A 581 1.84 -17.60 -14.42
N ASP A 582 3.13 -17.59 -14.54
CA ASP A 582 3.92 -16.64 -15.32
C ASP A 582 5.12 -17.30 -15.96
N GLY A 583 5.58 -16.78 -17.06
CA GLY A 583 6.77 -17.32 -17.71
C GLY A 583 7.00 -16.85 -19.13
N ARG A 584 8.15 -17.26 -19.67
CA ARG A 584 8.54 -17.03 -21.07
C ARG A 584 8.00 -18.13 -21.97
N VAL A 585 7.08 -17.80 -22.86
CA VAL A 585 6.50 -18.70 -23.86
C VAL A 585 7.49 -18.92 -25.01
N THR A 586 8.15 -17.84 -25.43
CA THR A 586 9.26 -17.86 -26.43
C THR A 586 10.35 -16.92 -25.95
N ALA A 587 11.48 -16.84 -26.67
CA ALA A 587 12.51 -15.85 -26.39
C ALA A 587 12.02 -14.39 -26.45
N ALA A 588 10.97 -14.13 -27.24
CA ALA A 588 10.39 -12.80 -27.46
C ALA A 588 9.04 -12.59 -26.79
N THR A 589 8.49 -13.58 -26.11
CA THR A 589 7.11 -13.52 -25.59
C THR A 589 7.06 -14.05 -24.16
N SER A 590 6.57 -13.23 -23.25
CA SER A 590 6.19 -13.65 -21.90
C SER A 590 4.68 -13.56 -21.72
N ALA A 591 4.13 -14.40 -20.84
CA ALA A 591 2.71 -14.40 -20.51
C ALA A 591 2.53 -14.63 -19.02
N PHE A 592 1.44 -14.09 -18.49
CA PHE A 592 1.01 -14.35 -17.13
C PHE A 592 -0.50 -14.53 -17.03
N ALA A 593 -0.93 -15.26 -16.03
CA ALA A 593 -2.33 -15.35 -15.64
C ALA A 593 -2.41 -15.50 -14.12
N ASN A 594 -3.39 -14.86 -13.49
CA ASN A 594 -3.67 -15.09 -12.09
C ASN A 594 -5.17 -15.03 -11.80
N TYR A 595 -5.54 -15.71 -10.74
CA TYR A 595 -6.92 -15.77 -10.26
C TYR A 595 -6.94 -15.66 -8.75
N THR A 596 -7.88 -14.88 -8.24
CA THR A 596 -8.17 -14.75 -6.82
C THR A 596 -9.63 -15.06 -6.58
N TRP A 597 -9.88 -15.97 -5.66
CA TRP A 597 -11.18 -16.20 -5.07
C TRP A 597 -11.15 -15.84 -3.59
N GLN A 598 -12.13 -15.06 -3.16
CA GLN A 598 -12.33 -14.70 -1.76
C GLN A 598 -13.75 -15.03 -1.36
N ALA A 599 -13.91 -15.82 -0.32
CA ALA A 599 -15.22 -16.09 0.26
C ALA A 599 -15.77 -14.83 0.94
N GLU A 600 -17.07 -14.72 1.00
CA GLU A 600 -17.74 -13.67 1.77
C GLU A 600 -17.28 -13.72 3.24
N PRO A 601 -16.90 -12.59 3.83
CA PRO A 601 -16.50 -12.48 5.23
C PRO A 601 -17.61 -12.97 6.16
N ARG A 602 -17.24 -13.59 7.27
CA ARG A 602 -18.18 -14.06 8.27
C ARG A 602 -17.98 -13.33 9.59
N PRO A 603 -18.72 -12.24 9.82
CA PRO A 603 -18.70 -11.53 11.09
C PRO A 603 -19.39 -12.35 12.19
N ARG A 604 -19.00 -12.08 13.44
CA ARG A 604 -19.66 -12.60 14.63
C ARG A 604 -19.93 -11.44 15.58
N GLY A 605 -21.15 -11.34 16.10
CA GLY A 605 -21.54 -10.31 17.06
C GLY A 605 -21.97 -8.97 16.43
N PHE A 606 -22.00 -8.89 15.08
CA PHE A 606 -22.52 -7.74 14.34
C PHE A 606 -22.93 -8.15 12.93
N ASP A 607 -23.69 -7.29 12.24
CA ASP A 607 -24.23 -7.60 10.91
C ASP A 607 -23.15 -7.43 9.82
N ILE A 608 -23.24 -8.24 8.77
CA ILE A 608 -22.32 -8.18 7.62
C ILE A 608 -22.46 -6.87 6.83
N SER A 609 -23.62 -6.24 6.90
CA SER A 609 -23.88 -4.94 6.26
C SER A 609 -23.04 -3.79 6.82
N GLU A 610 -22.41 -3.97 7.99
CA GLU A 610 -21.45 -3.01 8.55
C GLU A 610 -20.07 -3.06 7.87
N LEU A 611 -19.86 -4.04 6.98
CA LEU A 611 -18.57 -4.26 6.32
C LEU A 611 -18.63 -3.90 4.84
N ASN A 612 -17.52 -3.37 4.33
CA ASN A 612 -17.24 -3.39 2.91
C ASN A 612 -16.91 -4.81 2.46
N LEU A 613 -17.56 -5.28 1.40
CA LEU A 613 -17.35 -6.63 0.89
C LEU A 613 -16.57 -6.58 -0.42
N PRO A 614 -15.34 -7.11 -0.45
CA PRO A 614 -14.53 -7.11 -1.66
C PRO A 614 -15.12 -8.05 -2.73
N SER A 615 -14.75 -7.81 -3.97
CA SER A 615 -15.08 -8.68 -5.12
C SER A 615 -14.68 -10.12 -4.85
N ARG A 616 -15.61 -11.08 -5.07
CA ARG A 616 -15.36 -12.51 -4.82
C ARG A 616 -14.40 -13.14 -5.80
N HIS A 617 -14.47 -12.74 -7.06
CA HIS A 617 -13.67 -13.27 -8.14
C HIS A 617 -12.88 -12.16 -8.82
N ARG A 618 -11.59 -12.39 -9.01
CA ARG A 618 -10.73 -11.53 -9.82
C ARG A 618 -9.84 -12.40 -10.68
N PHE A 619 -9.66 -11.98 -11.92
CA PHE A 619 -8.83 -12.65 -12.88
C PHE A 619 -8.04 -11.63 -13.68
N ASN A 620 -6.75 -11.87 -13.88
CA ASN A 620 -5.92 -11.11 -14.80
C ASN A 620 -5.16 -12.10 -15.69
N ALA A 621 -5.00 -11.76 -16.96
CA ALA A 621 -4.10 -12.43 -17.89
C ALA A 621 -3.49 -11.44 -18.85
N GLY A 622 -2.24 -11.65 -19.22
CA GLY A 622 -1.56 -10.76 -20.12
C GLY A 622 -0.45 -11.44 -20.91
N VAL A 623 -0.11 -10.82 -22.04
CA VAL A 623 1.00 -11.22 -22.91
C VAL A 623 1.85 -9.99 -23.21
N ASN A 624 3.16 -10.15 -23.06
CA ASN A 624 4.15 -9.16 -23.46
C ASN A 624 5.00 -9.76 -24.59
N ILE A 625 5.24 -8.95 -25.61
CA ILE A 625 6.05 -9.31 -26.77
C ILE A 625 7.15 -8.26 -26.93
N GLU A 626 8.41 -8.68 -26.97
CA GLU A 626 9.54 -7.83 -27.32
C GLU A 626 10.34 -8.49 -28.44
N ARG A 627 10.37 -7.85 -29.61
CA ARG A 627 11.07 -8.38 -30.79
C ARG A 627 11.89 -7.27 -31.46
N GLY A 628 13.19 -7.35 -31.29
CA GLY A 628 14.12 -6.35 -31.82
C GLY A 628 13.90 -4.98 -31.18
N ARG A 629 13.35 -4.02 -31.94
CA ARG A 629 13.04 -2.68 -31.47
C ARG A 629 11.57 -2.50 -31.05
N TYR A 630 10.73 -3.45 -31.33
CA TYR A 630 9.29 -3.33 -31.09
C TYR A 630 8.91 -4.07 -29.81
N PHE A 631 8.05 -3.47 -29.04
CA PHE A 631 7.43 -4.10 -27.89
C PHE A 631 5.94 -3.86 -27.86
N GLY A 632 5.21 -4.76 -27.29
CA GLY A 632 3.76 -4.64 -27.13
C GLY A 632 3.26 -5.49 -25.98
N THR A 633 2.14 -5.05 -25.39
CA THR A 633 1.47 -5.74 -24.29
C THR A 633 -0.03 -5.72 -24.50
N LEU A 634 -0.70 -6.77 -24.07
CA LEU A 634 -2.15 -6.86 -23.98
C LEU A 634 -2.53 -7.55 -22.68
N ILE A 635 -3.44 -6.92 -21.91
CA ILE A 635 -3.86 -7.40 -20.60
C ILE A 635 -5.37 -7.39 -20.52
N GLY A 636 -5.95 -8.50 -20.07
CA GLY A 636 -7.35 -8.61 -19.69
C GLY A 636 -7.48 -8.73 -18.19
N SER A 637 -8.40 -7.98 -17.59
CA SER A 637 -8.70 -8.02 -16.16
C SER A 637 -10.21 -8.13 -15.95
N PHE A 638 -10.63 -9.05 -15.09
CA PHE A 638 -12.01 -9.16 -14.62
C PHE A 638 -12.07 -8.96 -13.12
N VAL A 639 -13.03 -8.15 -12.67
CA VAL A 639 -13.31 -7.87 -11.27
C VAL A 639 -14.81 -8.03 -11.05
N ASP A 640 -15.18 -8.88 -10.11
CA ASP A 640 -16.59 -9.10 -9.74
C ASP A 640 -17.16 -7.88 -8.99
N SER A 641 -18.48 -7.86 -8.80
CA SER A 641 -19.16 -6.81 -8.02
C SER A 641 -18.63 -6.72 -6.60
N ALA A 642 -18.71 -5.53 -6.00
CA ALA A 642 -18.38 -5.27 -4.61
C ALA A 642 -19.52 -4.55 -3.89
N PHE A 643 -19.62 -4.73 -2.59
CA PHE A 643 -20.55 -4.00 -1.72
C PHE A 643 -19.77 -3.01 -0.85
N TRP A 644 -20.31 -1.82 -0.72
CA TRP A 644 -19.73 -0.72 0.03
C TRP A 644 -20.72 -0.22 1.08
N GLN A 645 -20.22 -0.08 2.29
CA GLN A 645 -20.86 0.60 3.41
C GLN A 645 -19.99 1.82 3.74
N ASP A 646 -20.17 2.90 2.99
CA ASP A 646 -19.32 4.08 3.12
C ASP A 646 -20.14 5.33 3.48
N ALA A 647 -19.59 6.15 4.35
CA ALA A 647 -20.24 7.39 4.86
C ALA A 647 -21.69 7.15 5.36
N GLY A 648 -22.01 5.95 5.84
CA GLY A 648 -23.35 5.57 6.30
C GLY A 648 -24.34 5.19 5.18
N TYR A 649 -23.89 5.11 3.93
CA TYR A 649 -24.72 4.77 2.78
C TYR A 649 -24.29 3.46 2.14
N PRO A 650 -25.17 2.43 2.11
CA PRO A 650 -24.89 1.18 1.41
C PRO A 650 -24.99 1.38 -0.10
N GLY A 651 -24.15 0.67 -0.84
CA GLY A 651 -24.21 0.65 -2.31
C GLY A 651 -23.41 -0.47 -2.92
N ARG A 652 -23.59 -0.70 -4.23
CA ARG A 652 -22.87 -1.73 -4.99
C ARG A 652 -22.15 -1.14 -6.19
N THR A 653 -21.00 -1.70 -6.50
CA THR A 653 -20.35 -1.51 -7.80
C THR A 653 -20.55 -2.75 -8.65
N ASP A 654 -20.80 -2.56 -9.94
CA ASP A 654 -21.00 -3.65 -10.89
C ASP A 654 -19.69 -4.38 -11.21
N ALA A 655 -19.80 -5.63 -11.60
CA ALA A 655 -18.68 -6.39 -12.15
C ALA A 655 -18.22 -5.75 -13.48
N TYR A 656 -16.91 -5.75 -13.72
CA TYR A 656 -16.36 -5.18 -14.93
C TYR A 656 -15.19 -5.99 -15.49
N THR A 657 -15.00 -5.83 -16.82
CA THR A 657 -13.84 -6.34 -17.54
C THR A 657 -13.11 -5.17 -18.17
N LEU A 658 -11.81 -5.09 -17.95
CA LEU A 658 -10.92 -4.16 -18.61
C LEU A 658 -10.02 -4.92 -19.59
N VAL A 659 -9.75 -4.30 -20.73
CA VAL A 659 -8.72 -4.72 -21.67
C VAL A 659 -7.79 -3.53 -21.85
N ASP A 660 -6.52 -3.71 -21.52
CA ASP A 660 -5.49 -2.69 -21.62
C ASP A 660 -4.43 -3.15 -22.62
N GLY A 661 -3.85 -2.22 -23.36
CA GLY A 661 -2.82 -2.54 -24.33
C GLY A 661 -1.77 -1.44 -24.45
N GLY A 662 -0.61 -1.82 -24.92
CA GLY A 662 0.49 -0.91 -25.22
C GLY A 662 1.28 -1.38 -26.43
N PHE A 663 1.84 -0.44 -27.16
CA PHE A 663 2.77 -0.70 -28.24
C PHE A 663 3.83 0.39 -28.27
N GLY A 664 5.07 0.03 -28.58
CA GLY A 664 6.13 1.01 -28.72
C GLY A 664 7.32 0.52 -29.52
N VAL A 665 8.23 1.46 -29.76
CA VAL A 665 9.45 1.23 -30.55
C VAL A 665 10.63 1.94 -29.88
N HIS A 666 11.76 1.25 -29.81
CA HIS A 666 13.06 1.81 -29.42
C HIS A 666 13.82 2.27 -30.66
N SER A 667 14.57 3.36 -30.53
CA SER A 667 15.61 3.72 -31.52
C SER A 667 16.66 2.59 -31.60
N SER A 668 17.48 2.61 -32.65
CA SER A 668 18.50 1.57 -32.86
C SER A 668 19.55 1.51 -31.75
N ASP A 669 19.86 2.63 -31.14
CA ASP A 669 20.78 2.80 -30.01
C ASP A 669 20.09 2.72 -28.64
N ARG A 670 18.76 2.53 -28.61
CA ARG A 670 17.90 2.55 -27.42
C ARG A 670 17.89 3.89 -26.65
N ALA A 671 18.48 4.94 -27.23
CA ALA A 671 18.49 6.28 -26.62
C ALA A 671 17.09 6.93 -26.59
N MET A 672 16.19 6.51 -27.48
CA MET A 672 14.81 6.98 -27.51
C MET A 672 13.81 5.84 -27.56
N THR A 673 12.73 5.97 -26.82
CA THR A 673 11.58 5.08 -26.87
C THR A 673 10.33 5.90 -27.14
N VAL A 674 9.52 5.49 -28.09
CA VAL A 674 8.20 6.08 -28.37
C VAL A 674 7.15 4.98 -28.20
N GLY A 675 6.10 5.27 -27.46
CA GLY A 675 5.02 4.30 -27.21
C GLY A 675 3.64 4.93 -27.09
N VAL A 676 2.64 4.11 -27.29
CA VAL A 676 1.23 4.42 -27.03
C VAL A 676 0.68 3.38 -26.07
N ARG A 677 -0.01 3.83 -25.06
CA ARG A 677 -0.66 2.98 -24.06
C ARG A 677 -2.15 3.31 -24.03
N VAL A 678 -2.98 2.29 -23.97
CA VAL A 678 -4.44 2.44 -23.89
C VAL A 678 -4.95 1.61 -22.73
N THR A 679 -5.58 2.26 -21.76
CA THR A 679 -6.34 1.58 -20.73
C THR A 679 -7.80 1.57 -21.07
N ASN A 680 -8.50 0.49 -20.71
CA ASN A 680 -9.91 0.30 -21.01
C ASN A 680 -10.23 0.45 -22.52
N LEU A 681 -9.56 -0.34 -23.37
CA LEU A 681 -9.75 -0.37 -24.82
C LEU A 681 -11.23 -0.44 -25.25
N LEU A 682 -12.05 -1.16 -24.46
CA LEU A 682 -13.47 -1.34 -24.70
C LEU A 682 -14.33 -0.11 -24.36
N ASN A 683 -13.72 0.94 -23.80
CA ASN A 683 -14.39 2.20 -23.39
C ASN A 683 -15.61 1.99 -22.48
N LYS A 684 -15.58 0.96 -21.62
CA LYS A 684 -16.66 0.73 -20.65
C LYS A 684 -16.67 1.81 -19.59
N ALA A 685 -17.85 2.19 -19.12
CA ALA A 685 -17.98 3.01 -17.91
C ALA A 685 -17.72 2.11 -16.70
N VAL A 686 -16.64 2.35 -15.99
CA VAL A 686 -16.23 1.56 -14.81
C VAL A 686 -16.23 2.46 -13.59
N GLN A 687 -16.94 2.05 -12.56
CA GLN A 687 -16.97 2.68 -11.26
C GLN A 687 -16.42 1.66 -10.25
N GLN A 688 -15.30 1.98 -9.59
CA GLN A 688 -14.60 1.05 -8.70
C GLN A 688 -14.95 1.25 -7.22
N HIS A 689 -15.50 2.39 -6.87
CA HIS A 689 -16.00 2.74 -5.55
C HIS A 689 -17.40 3.32 -5.65
N VAL A 690 -18.27 3.06 -4.68
CA VAL A 690 -19.68 3.46 -4.71
C VAL A 690 -19.88 4.96 -4.93
N PHE A 691 -18.98 5.80 -4.41
CA PHE A 691 -18.98 7.25 -4.63
C PHE A 691 -17.86 7.72 -5.57
N GLY A 692 -17.10 6.78 -6.14
CA GLY A 692 -15.99 7.08 -7.04
C GLY A 692 -16.44 7.59 -8.40
N ASP A 693 -15.50 8.15 -9.12
CA ASP A 693 -15.67 8.65 -10.46
C ASP A 693 -15.86 7.50 -11.48
N ILE A 694 -16.44 7.81 -12.61
CA ILE A 694 -16.58 6.89 -13.74
C ILE A 694 -15.31 6.97 -14.61
N ILE A 695 -14.58 5.86 -14.68
CA ILE A 695 -13.36 5.72 -15.47
C ILE A 695 -13.70 5.08 -16.81
N ARG A 696 -13.26 5.72 -17.91
CA ARG A 696 -13.42 5.24 -19.27
C ARG A 696 -12.06 5.08 -19.94
N ARG A 697 -12.05 4.81 -21.25
CA ARG A 697 -10.82 4.65 -22.03
C ARG A 697 -9.92 5.88 -21.92
N MET A 698 -8.64 5.62 -21.64
CA MET A 698 -7.58 6.59 -21.66
C MET A 698 -6.51 6.16 -22.66
N VAL A 699 -6.05 7.09 -23.48
CA VAL A 699 -4.97 6.90 -24.46
C VAL A 699 -3.82 7.81 -24.07
N ILE A 700 -2.61 7.27 -23.97
CA ILE A 700 -1.42 7.98 -23.53
C ILE A 700 -0.30 7.73 -24.53
N GLY A 701 0.22 8.80 -25.13
CA GLY A 701 1.49 8.81 -25.83
C GLY A 701 2.65 9.03 -24.85
N GLU A 702 3.69 8.24 -24.97
CA GLU A 702 4.90 8.35 -24.16
C GLU A 702 6.12 8.51 -25.07
N VAL A 703 6.99 9.43 -24.71
CA VAL A 703 8.35 9.54 -25.30
C VAL A 703 9.34 9.53 -24.16
N ARG A 704 10.33 8.64 -24.25
CA ARG A 704 11.41 8.51 -23.28
C ARG A 704 12.75 8.73 -24.00
N PHE A 705 13.60 9.54 -23.40
CA PHE A 705 14.97 9.76 -23.83
C PHE A 705 15.94 9.31 -22.75
N GLN A 706 17.06 8.71 -23.18
CA GLN A 706 18.16 8.32 -22.33
C GLN A 706 19.48 8.77 -22.98
N PHE A 707 20.25 9.60 -22.24
CA PHE A 707 21.51 10.19 -22.71
C PHE A 707 22.71 9.76 -21.87
#